data_c2e655be84779b9ab755036ae4cf671d
#
_entry.id   c2e655be84779b9ab755036ae4cf671d
#
_cell.length_a   1.000
_cell.length_b   1.000
_cell.length_c   1.000
_cell.angle_alpha   90.00
_cell.angle_beta   90.00
_cell.angle_gamma   90.00
#
_symmetry.space_group_name_H-M   'P 1'
#
loop_
_entity.id
_entity.type
_entity.pdbx_description
1 polymer ?
#
loop_
_entity_poly.entity_id
_entity_poly.type
_entity_poly.pdbx_seq_one_letter_code
_entity_poly.pdbx_strand_id
1 'polypeptide(L)'
;MTRPFLLSLLLVTLVLAPSARANDGAVYFKEKVFPILEERCFSCHGGEEKLKGNFRVTSREGLVVGGDYGSGIDAESPEKSLLLEMVSYKGEDYQMPPKEKLSDEDIDILTEWVKMGAPYDPELEIKGDASERRGFSITDDQRNWWAYQPVVKPSVPKVDSELAAFIDETKPNPIDAFLLQNLSEAGLTPNGPTDAKGLLRRVYYDLIGLPPTPEEASKFATHFASEPDHALDAVVDELLARPQYGEKWARHWLDLVRYAESNGFERDNSKPHIWRYRDYVISAFNEDKPYNQFVIEQLAGDEIANPTMASVTATGFHRLMQWDDEPADRKQHVYDVLADNVLVTSETFLGMTLGCARCHDHKADPISQRDYYSFMSFFHGVTPYETPGTIRPWAEPAELAAFEEKRRDRVAAKRKEIEALESDMIDYLKEVGKFRKDKAAPSVKTYVDDARGTPATWSFVTSAPAPGWKEVGSKAFKNWTKAQGGFGTRGTPNSFVTTEWKEPKIWMRTNFGSKEIPESLVLEIFHDEDVEVYLNGVEIFKASGHITDYQFVELGQSALDAFQTGNNVLAIHCKQTKGGQFIDAALRTGPQMPGTLPVALNRGGKRLEGELSKHFGREIVKEWRDERNKLNSIQREMPGTPLNVVKESGSQPLPLQLHLRGSAHAPGDEVEPAFPSVLGGGDSPVPASYEPVKHEVGPATSGRRLALAKWIASPENPLTSRVIMNRLWQHHFGRGIVPSTNDFGQLGEDPTHPELLDFLAATLVEKGWSLKGMHRLIISSRAYRRSSTPD
;
A
#
# COMPACT_ATOMS: atom_id res chain seq x y z
N MET A 1 -11.21 78.32 -20.25
CA MET A 1 -12.47 78.96 -19.85
C MET A 1 -13.56 77.99 -19.95
N THR A 2 -14.29 77.79 -18.84
CA THR A 2 -15.65 77.12 -18.67
C THR A 2 -15.87 75.66 -19.09
N ARG A 3 -15.86 74.81 -18.08
CA ARG A 3 -16.55 73.52 -18.04
C ARG A 3 -18.08 73.75 -17.90
N PRO A 4 -18.88 72.76 -18.33
CA PRO A 4 -20.09 72.51 -17.58
C PRO A 4 -20.09 71.10 -16.97
N PHE A 5 -20.60 71.04 -15.74
CA PHE A 5 -20.98 69.87 -14.93
C PHE A 5 -22.10 69.08 -15.56
N LEU A 6 -21.95 67.75 -15.60
CA LEU A 6 -23.06 66.81 -15.80
C LEU A 6 -23.31 66.04 -14.50
N LEU A 7 -24.53 66.28 -13.98
CA LEU A 7 -25.07 65.65 -12.80
C LEU A 7 -25.50 64.19 -13.21
N SER A 8 -24.82 63.17 -12.63
CA SER A 8 -25.31 61.78 -12.73
C SER A 8 -26.24 61.47 -11.56
N LEU A 9 -27.47 61.19 -11.87
CA LEU A 9 -28.52 60.69 -10.99
C LEU A 9 -28.20 59.26 -10.59
N LEU A 10 -27.86 59.03 -9.33
CA LEU A 10 -27.69 57.69 -8.73
C LEU A 10 -29.11 57.16 -8.38
N LEU A 11 -29.61 56.19 -9.12
CA LEU A 11 -30.76 55.39 -8.75
C LEU A 11 -30.37 54.41 -7.64
N VAL A 12 -30.76 54.69 -6.42
CA VAL A 12 -30.67 53.79 -5.29
C VAL A 12 -31.85 52.84 -5.42
N THR A 13 -31.59 51.63 -5.94
CA THR A 13 -32.54 50.53 -5.82
C THR A 13 -32.41 49.93 -4.44
N LEU A 14 -33.39 50.20 -3.60
CA LEU A 14 -33.58 49.61 -2.29
C LEU A 14 -33.87 48.10 -2.48
N VAL A 15 -32.90 47.25 -2.20
CA VAL A 15 -33.11 45.80 -2.09
C VAL A 15 -33.74 45.56 -0.71
N LEU A 16 -35.08 45.54 -0.69
CA LEU A 16 -35.86 44.99 0.42
C LEU A 16 -36.05 43.52 0.13
N ALA A 17 -35.53 42.64 0.92
CA ALA A 17 -36.03 41.42 1.51
C ALA A 17 -34.95 40.34 1.68
N PRO A 18 -34.68 39.95 2.92
CA PRO A 18 -34.80 38.55 3.24
C PRO A 18 -35.59 38.24 4.53
N SER A 19 -36.16 39.24 5.20
CA SER A 19 -36.84 39.00 6.50
C SER A 19 -38.21 38.29 6.43
N ALA A 20 -38.89 38.27 5.32
CA ALA A 20 -40.19 37.57 5.19
C ALA A 20 -40.01 36.05 5.06
N ARG A 21 -39.00 35.58 4.31
CA ARG A 21 -38.75 34.13 4.13
C ARG A 21 -38.22 33.41 5.38
N ALA A 22 -37.49 34.10 6.25
CA ALA A 22 -36.97 33.49 7.48
C ALA A 22 -38.09 33.18 8.49
N ASN A 23 -39.15 34.04 8.51
CA ASN A 23 -40.30 33.83 9.42
C ASN A 23 -41.18 32.65 8.98
N ASP A 24 -41.33 32.46 7.66
CA ASP A 24 -42.13 31.36 7.12
C ASP A 24 -41.46 29.99 7.40
N GLY A 25 -40.14 29.92 7.36
CA GLY A 25 -39.38 28.71 7.65
C GLY A 25 -39.43 28.30 9.12
N ALA A 26 -39.38 29.25 10.04
CA ALA A 26 -39.49 28.97 11.47
C ALA A 26 -40.89 28.48 11.85
N VAL A 27 -41.92 29.08 11.24
CA VAL A 27 -43.31 28.62 11.43
C VAL A 27 -43.50 27.21 10.88
N TYR A 28 -42.96 26.92 9.69
CA TYR A 28 -43.04 25.59 9.11
C TYR A 28 -42.33 24.54 10.00
N PHE A 29 -41.18 24.90 10.53
CA PHE A 29 -40.47 24.04 11.49
C PHE A 29 -41.35 23.76 12.72
N LYS A 30 -41.86 24.78 13.36
CA LYS A 30 -42.64 24.67 14.59
C LYS A 30 -43.90 23.82 14.41
N GLU A 31 -44.64 24.04 13.30
CA GLU A 31 -45.94 23.40 13.12
C GLU A 31 -45.86 22.02 12.46
N LYS A 32 -44.85 21.76 11.63
CA LYS A 32 -44.75 20.55 10.82
C LYS A 32 -43.59 19.65 11.18
N VAL A 33 -42.39 20.22 11.38
CA VAL A 33 -41.17 19.44 11.53
C VAL A 33 -40.91 19.06 12.95
N PHE A 34 -41.04 19.99 13.90
CA PHE A 34 -40.75 19.79 15.30
C PHE A 34 -41.50 18.59 15.89
N PRO A 35 -42.80 18.39 15.66
CA PRO A 35 -43.51 17.23 16.18
C PRO A 35 -42.93 15.89 15.70
N ILE A 36 -42.48 15.82 14.42
CA ILE A 36 -41.84 14.62 13.87
C ILE A 36 -40.49 14.35 14.57
N LEU A 37 -39.68 15.39 14.71
CA LEU A 37 -38.39 15.26 15.35
C LEU A 37 -38.51 14.90 16.84
N GLU A 38 -39.45 15.53 17.56
CA GLU A 38 -39.68 15.27 18.97
C GLU A 38 -40.15 13.84 19.20
N GLU A 39 -41.15 13.36 18.46
CA GLU A 39 -41.70 12.03 18.63
C GLU A 39 -40.79 10.91 18.16
N ARG A 40 -40.12 11.10 17.02
CA ARG A 40 -39.45 10.02 16.29
C ARG A 40 -37.91 10.05 16.40
N CYS A 41 -37.30 11.19 16.75
CA CYS A 41 -35.86 11.39 16.70
C CYS A 41 -35.20 11.75 18.03
N PHE A 42 -35.86 12.58 18.87
CA PHE A 42 -35.24 13.12 20.08
C PHE A 42 -34.87 12.07 21.12
N SER A 43 -35.63 10.96 21.21
CA SER A 43 -35.30 9.88 22.13
C SER A 43 -33.89 9.30 21.94
N CYS A 44 -33.30 9.47 20.75
CA CYS A 44 -31.98 8.99 20.41
C CYS A 44 -30.99 10.11 20.05
N HIS A 45 -31.49 11.24 19.52
CA HIS A 45 -30.69 12.32 18.94
C HIS A 45 -30.95 13.70 19.58
N GLY A 46 -31.67 13.75 20.70
CA GLY A 46 -32.02 14.98 21.42
C GLY A 46 -31.46 15.13 22.84
N GLY A 47 -30.83 14.09 23.39
CA GLY A 47 -30.30 14.06 24.77
C GLY A 47 -29.01 14.85 24.97
N GLU A 48 -28.73 15.26 26.22
CA GLU A 48 -27.53 15.96 26.61
C GLU A 48 -26.38 15.00 26.94
N GLU A 49 -26.65 13.83 27.52
CA GLU A 49 -25.63 12.92 28.04
C GLU A 49 -25.16 11.83 27.07
N LYS A 50 -25.96 11.42 26.09
CA LYS A 50 -25.59 10.34 25.17
C LYS A 50 -26.39 10.38 23.87
N LEU A 51 -25.85 11.06 22.88
CA LEU A 51 -26.40 11.05 21.53
C LEU A 51 -26.02 9.76 20.79
N LYS A 52 -27.01 9.05 20.22
CA LYS A 52 -26.71 7.90 19.36
C LYS A 52 -26.14 8.37 18.04
N GLY A 53 -25.02 7.75 17.63
CA GLY A 53 -24.32 8.12 16.41
C GLY A 53 -23.71 9.53 16.46
N ASN A 54 -23.52 10.09 17.65
CA ASN A 54 -23.04 11.48 17.87
C ASN A 54 -23.82 12.53 17.05
N PHE A 55 -25.03 12.22 16.65
CA PHE A 55 -25.84 13.04 15.77
C PHE A 55 -26.93 13.78 16.55
N ARG A 56 -26.95 15.11 16.45
CA ARG A 56 -27.90 15.96 17.13
C ARG A 56 -28.91 16.55 16.12
N VAL A 57 -30.20 16.34 16.38
CA VAL A 57 -31.26 16.88 15.55
C VAL A 57 -32.04 18.02 16.21
N THR A 58 -31.56 18.54 17.35
CA THR A 58 -32.25 19.61 18.09
C THR A 58 -31.81 21.01 17.67
N SER A 59 -30.80 21.13 16.82
CA SER A 59 -30.33 22.39 16.27
C SER A 59 -29.88 22.25 14.81
N ARG A 60 -29.95 23.38 14.09
CA ARG A 60 -29.44 23.47 12.72
C ARG A 60 -27.95 23.19 12.68
N GLU A 61 -27.21 23.71 13.65
CA GLU A 61 -25.79 23.48 13.79
C GLU A 61 -25.48 21.98 13.97
N GLY A 62 -26.25 21.28 14.80
CA GLY A 62 -26.11 19.85 15.00
C GLY A 62 -26.34 19.03 13.71
N LEU A 63 -27.27 19.46 12.86
CA LEU A 63 -27.49 18.83 11.56
C LEU A 63 -26.36 19.08 10.56
N VAL A 64 -25.84 20.30 10.51
CA VAL A 64 -24.70 20.68 9.63
C VAL A 64 -23.42 20.00 10.08
N VAL A 65 -23.18 20.06 11.39
CA VAL A 65 -22.06 19.37 12.02
C VAL A 65 -22.17 17.86 11.80
N GLY A 66 -23.40 17.30 11.86
CA GLY A 66 -23.70 15.89 11.60
C GLY A 66 -23.28 14.95 12.75
N GLY A 67 -23.18 13.68 12.46
CA GLY A 67 -22.77 12.63 13.39
C GLY A 67 -21.69 11.74 12.82
N ASP A 68 -21.61 10.50 13.33
CA ASP A 68 -20.63 9.48 12.90
C ASP A 68 -20.65 9.19 11.40
N TYR A 69 -21.75 9.53 10.71
CA TYR A 69 -21.94 9.34 9.25
C TYR A 69 -21.71 10.62 8.43
N GLY A 70 -21.33 11.70 9.06
CA GLY A 70 -21.14 12.99 8.40
C GLY A 70 -22.28 13.97 8.63
N SER A 71 -22.31 15.05 7.84
CA SER A 71 -23.35 16.08 7.88
C SER A 71 -24.72 15.46 7.61
N GLY A 72 -25.72 15.79 8.44
CA GLY A 72 -27.10 15.36 8.21
C GLY A 72 -27.76 16.05 7.03
N ILE A 73 -27.28 17.25 6.64
CA ILE A 73 -27.80 18.02 5.50
C ILE A 73 -26.69 18.43 4.55
N ASP A 74 -26.98 18.34 3.26
CA ASP A 74 -26.14 18.85 2.18
C ASP A 74 -26.69 20.20 1.73
N ALA A 75 -25.92 21.27 1.96
CA ALA A 75 -26.34 22.63 1.64
C ALA A 75 -26.32 22.93 0.12
N GLU A 76 -25.50 22.19 -0.65
CA GLU A 76 -25.38 22.36 -2.10
C GLU A 76 -26.38 21.48 -2.87
N SER A 77 -26.71 20.31 -2.33
CA SER A 77 -27.66 19.36 -2.92
C SER A 77 -28.62 18.84 -1.85
N PRO A 78 -29.57 19.62 -1.39
CA PRO A 78 -30.50 19.27 -0.29
C PRO A 78 -31.17 17.90 -0.42
N GLU A 79 -31.48 17.50 -1.64
CA GLU A 79 -32.10 16.20 -1.95
C GLU A 79 -31.16 14.99 -1.72
N LYS A 80 -29.85 15.24 -1.56
CA LYS A 80 -28.83 14.21 -1.26
C LYS A 80 -28.45 14.18 0.23
N SER A 81 -29.15 14.95 1.04
CA SER A 81 -28.91 15.01 2.48
C SER A 81 -29.03 13.63 3.13
N LEU A 82 -28.04 13.27 3.93
CA LEU A 82 -27.96 11.99 4.62
C LEU A 82 -29.19 11.72 5.50
N LEU A 83 -29.72 12.75 6.14
CA LEU A 83 -30.98 12.67 6.89
C LEU A 83 -32.11 12.11 6.03
N LEU A 84 -32.26 12.63 4.80
CA LEU A 84 -33.34 12.21 3.90
C LEU A 84 -33.14 10.80 3.34
N GLU A 85 -31.90 10.42 3.08
CA GLU A 85 -31.54 9.07 2.67
C GLU A 85 -31.92 8.06 3.76
N MET A 86 -31.52 8.34 5.00
CA MET A 86 -31.78 7.46 6.14
C MET A 86 -33.28 7.31 6.47
N VAL A 87 -34.05 8.41 6.48
CA VAL A 87 -35.50 8.34 6.81
C VAL A 87 -36.33 7.76 5.66
N SER A 88 -35.81 7.84 4.42
CA SER A 88 -36.48 7.24 3.25
C SER A 88 -36.18 5.75 3.11
N TYR A 89 -35.28 5.18 3.90
CA TYR A 89 -34.82 3.79 3.83
C TYR A 89 -34.22 3.43 2.44
N LYS A 90 -33.54 4.40 1.79
CA LYS A 90 -32.90 4.19 0.49
C LYS A 90 -31.53 3.51 0.59
N GLY A 91 -30.87 3.63 1.73
CA GLY A 91 -29.62 2.93 2.02
C GLY A 91 -29.87 1.54 2.62
N GLU A 92 -29.09 0.54 2.24
CA GLU A 92 -29.20 -0.82 2.80
C GLU A 92 -28.74 -0.87 4.26
N ASP A 93 -27.75 -0.05 4.66
CA ASP A 93 -27.08 -0.12 5.96
C ASP A 93 -27.57 0.92 6.97
N TYR A 94 -28.39 1.91 6.57
CA TYR A 94 -28.74 3.07 7.41
C TYR A 94 -30.22 3.41 7.34
N GLN A 95 -30.99 2.82 8.21
CA GLN A 95 -32.44 3.04 8.27
C GLN A 95 -32.84 3.74 9.58
N MET A 96 -33.41 4.95 9.49
CA MET A 96 -33.84 5.72 10.63
C MET A 96 -35.31 6.16 10.48
N PRO A 97 -36.13 6.03 11.54
CA PRO A 97 -35.88 5.32 12.79
C PRO A 97 -35.69 3.79 12.61
N PRO A 98 -34.88 3.10 13.45
CA PRO A 98 -34.47 1.71 13.19
C PRO A 98 -35.59 0.66 13.35
N LYS A 99 -36.73 1.03 13.91
CA LYS A 99 -37.85 0.10 14.16
C LYS A 99 -38.95 0.19 13.12
N GLU A 100 -39.19 1.36 12.57
CA GLU A 100 -40.32 1.60 11.68
C GLU A 100 -40.01 2.83 10.82
N LYS A 101 -40.21 2.70 9.51
CA LYS A 101 -40.05 3.80 8.56
C LYS A 101 -41.04 4.92 8.86
N LEU A 102 -40.65 6.17 8.66
CA LEU A 102 -41.58 7.31 8.70
C LEU A 102 -42.63 7.18 7.61
N SER A 103 -43.79 7.81 7.83
CA SER A 103 -44.80 7.93 6.78
C SER A 103 -44.25 8.72 5.58
N ASP A 104 -44.77 8.46 4.41
CA ASP A 104 -44.35 9.21 3.22
C ASP A 104 -44.67 10.71 3.37
N GLU A 105 -45.74 11.08 4.10
CA GLU A 105 -46.08 12.45 4.45
C GLU A 105 -45.01 13.11 5.35
N ASP A 106 -44.52 12.41 6.36
CA ASP A 106 -43.46 12.91 7.24
C ASP A 106 -42.13 13.09 6.48
N ILE A 107 -41.84 12.16 5.57
CA ILE A 107 -40.62 12.24 4.72
C ILE A 107 -40.72 13.44 3.78
N ASP A 108 -41.90 13.72 3.20
CA ASP A 108 -42.10 14.88 2.36
C ASP A 108 -41.98 16.19 3.16
N ILE A 109 -42.51 16.24 4.38
CA ILE A 109 -42.34 17.39 5.29
C ILE A 109 -40.87 17.66 5.57
N LEU A 110 -40.12 16.61 5.94
CA LEU A 110 -38.68 16.72 6.20
C LEU A 110 -37.89 17.13 4.94
N THR A 111 -38.30 16.61 3.78
CA THR A 111 -37.67 16.94 2.49
C THR A 111 -37.85 18.41 2.14
N GLU A 112 -39.07 18.96 2.29
CA GLU A 112 -39.31 20.38 2.04
C GLU A 112 -38.55 21.25 3.06
N TRP A 113 -38.55 20.87 4.33
CA TRP A 113 -37.76 21.58 5.34
C TRP A 113 -36.28 21.64 5.03
N VAL A 114 -35.66 20.52 4.65
CA VAL A 114 -34.23 20.46 4.27
C VAL A 114 -33.95 21.34 3.03
N LYS A 115 -34.85 21.34 2.02
CA LYS A 115 -34.79 22.23 0.85
C LYS A 115 -34.84 23.70 1.22
N MET A 116 -35.57 24.06 2.28
CA MET A 116 -35.58 25.44 2.81
C MET A 116 -34.26 25.81 3.56
N GLY A 117 -33.32 24.89 3.65
CA GLY A 117 -32.06 25.06 4.40
C GLY A 117 -32.15 24.67 5.86
N ALA A 118 -33.13 23.86 6.21
CA ALA A 118 -33.41 23.36 7.56
C ALA A 118 -33.54 24.50 8.62
N PRO A 119 -34.40 25.47 8.44
CA PRO A 119 -34.61 26.54 9.42
C PRO A 119 -35.23 25.99 10.68
N TYR A 120 -34.75 26.45 11.86
CA TYR A 120 -35.31 26.18 13.19
C TYR A 120 -36.09 27.38 13.70
N ASP A 121 -37.09 27.12 14.55
CA ASP A 121 -37.68 28.16 15.40
C ASP A 121 -36.70 28.48 16.52
N PRO A 122 -36.26 29.74 16.70
CA PRO A 122 -35.25 30.07 17.72
C PRO A 122 -35.68 29.77 19.17
N GLU A 123 -36.99 29.62 19.42
CA GLU A 123 -37.51 29.27 20.76
C GLU A 123 -37.51 27.76 21.02
N LEU A 124 -37.50 26.96 19.96
CA LEU A 124 -37.54 25.50 20.01
C LEU A 124 -36.18 24.88 19.67
N GLU A 125 -35.24 25.67 19.14
CA GLU A 125 -33.88 25.22 18.86
C GLU A 125 -33.10 25.04 20.17
N ILE A 126 -32.79 23.79 20.50
CA ILE A 126 -31.94 23.48 21.64
C ILE A 126 -30.50 23.48 21.11
N LYS A 127 -29.82 24.61 21.26
CA LYS A 127 -28.40 24.71 20.99
C LYS A 127 -27.68 24.01 22.11
N GLY A 128 -27.31 22.75 21.89
CA GLY A 128 -26.24 22.15 22.66
C GLY A 128 -24.93 22.85 22.35
N ASP A 129 -23.97 22.77 23.18
CA ASP A 129 -22.64 23.23 22.84
C ASP A 129 -22.14 22.35 21.69
N ALA A 130 -22.28 22.82 20.44
CA ALA A 130 -21.76 22.14 19.25
C ALA A 130 -20.24 22.11 19.25
N SER A 131 -19.60 22.91 20.15
CA SER A 131 -18.19 22.76 20.49
C SER A 131 -17.90 21.51 21.32
N GLU A 132 -18.93 20.87 21.91
CA GLU A 132 -18.88 19.53 22.51
C GLU A 132 -19.16 18.40 21.48
N ARG A 133 -18.81 18.51 20.24
CA ARG A 133 -18.04 17.40 19.73
C ARG A 133 -16.81 17.42 20.61
N ARG A 134 -16.75 16.57 21.59
CA ARG A 134 -15.45 16.15 22.08
C ARG A 134 -14.79 15.57 20.85
N GLY A 135 -14.17 16.47 20.07
CA GLY A 135 -13.21 16.06 19.10
C GLY A 135 -12.34 15.07 19.83
N PHE A 136 -11.98 13.99 19.23
CA PHE A 136 -11.02 13.07 19.82
C PHE A 136 -9.98 13.89 20.56
N SER A 137 -9.93 13.77 21.87
CA SER A 137 -8.97 14.48 22.72
C SER A 137 -8.29 13.48 23.64
N ILE A 138 -7.00 13.57 23.69
CA ILE A 138 -6.17 12.70 24.51
C ILE A 138 -6.05 13.37 25.88
N THR A 139 -6.45 12.66 26.93
CA THR A 139 -6.33 13.16 28.31
C THR A 139 -4.86 13.14 28.75
N ASP A 140 -4.53 13.92 29.79
CA ASP A 140 -3.19 13.91 30.36
C ASP A 140 -2.79 12.54 30.90
N ASP A 141 -3.72 11.79 31.48
CA ASP A 141 -3.46 10.42 31.94
C ASP A 141 -3.12 9.48 30.78
N GLN A 142 -3.84 9.62 29.66
CA GLN A 142 -3.55 8.85 28.44
C GLN A 142 -2.20 9.23 27.82
N ARG A 143 -1.85 10.53 27.83
CA ARG A 143 -0.54 10.99 27.35
C ARG A 143 0.58 10.46 28.23
N ASN A 144 0.36 10.44 29.54
CA ASN A 144 1.34 9.99 30.52
C ASN A 144 1.38 8.47 30.69
N TRP A 145 0.63 7.72 29.88
CA TRP A 145 0.68 6.26 29.91
C TRP A 145 2.13 5.77 29.71
N TRP A 146 2.56 4.82 30.53
CA TRP A 146 3.96 4.38 30.61
C TRP A 146 4.56 4.00 29.26
N ALA A 147 3.78 3.34 28.38
CA ALA A 147 4.25 2.84 27.11
C ALA A 147 4.55 3.95 26.10
N TYR A 148 3.88 5.10 26.22
CA TYR A 148 4.04 6.23 25.29
C TYR A 148 5.14 7.20 25.72
N GLN A 149 5.71 7.02 26.92
CA GLN A 149 6.80 7.86 27.41
C GLN A 149 8.14 7.46 26.77
N PRO A 150 9.02 8.42 26.52
CA PRO A 150 10.37 8.13 26.03
C PRO A 150 11.09 7.09 26.89
N VAL A 151 11.85 6.22 26.25
CA VAL A 151 12.70 5.25 26.98
C VAL A 151 13.83 6.00 27.64
N VAL A 152 13.84 6.04 28.94
CA VAL A 152 14.92 6.62 29.75
C VAL A 152 15.66 5.49 30.48
N LYS A 153 16.95 5.33 30.21
CA LYS A 153 17.72 4.28 30.90
C LYS A 153 17.83 4.56 32.38
N PRO A 154 17.19 3.71 33.24
CA PRO A 154 17.31 3.89 34.67
C PRO A 154 18.70 3.53 35.19
N SER A 155 19.08 4.08 36.31
CA SER A 155 20.27 3.66 37.02
C SER A 155 20.07 2.26 37.61
N VAL A 156 21.13 1.44 37.56
CA VAL A 156 21.07 0.11 38.19
C VAL A 156 20.90 0.29 39.70
N PRO A 157 19.85 -0.33 40.29
CA PRO A 157 19.57 -0.16 41.71
C PRO A 157 20.66 -0.77 42.59
N LYS A 158 20.79 -0.20 43.77
CA LYS A 158 21.67 -0.77 44.82
C LYS A 158 20.88 -1.85 45.53
N VAL A 159 21.46 -3.04 45.59
CA VAL A 159 20.84 -4.18 46.25
C VAL A 159 21.09 -4.11 47.76
N ASP A 160 20.09 -4.43 48.56
CA ASP A 160 20.18 -4.48 49.99
C ASP A 160 21.22 -5.50 50.47
N SER A 161 21.84 -5.21 51.59
CA SER A 161 22.91 -6.06 52.14
C SER A 161 22.46 -7.51 52.42
N GLU A 162 21.19 -7.72 52.68
CA GLU A 162 20.62 -9.06 52.92
C GLU A 162 20.58 -9.90 51.64
N LEU A 163 20.37 -9.26 50.48
CA LEU A 163 20.32 -9.91 49.19
C LEU A 163 21.60 -9.77 48.40
N ALA A 164 22.65 -9.06 48.91
CA ALA A 164 23.92 -8.87 48.26
C ALA A 164 24.62 -10.21 47.93
N ALA A 165 24.45 -11.25 48.73
CA ALA A 165 24.97 -12.59 48.48
C ALA A 165 24.45 -13.25 47.19
N PHE A 166 23.34 -12.73 46.64
CA PHE A 166 22.76 -13.23 45.39
C PHE A 166 23.26 -12.51 44.14
N ILE A 167 24.09 -11.46 44.28
CA ILE A 167 24.79 -10.80 43.19
C ILE A 167 26.20 -11.41 43.07
N ASP A 168 26.67 -11.44 41.82
CA ASP A 168 28.08 -11.75 41.55
C ASP A 168 28.91 -10.46 41.63
N GLU A 169 29.64 -10.27 42.68
CA GLU A 169 30.48 -9.07 42.85
C GLU A 169 31.61 -8.99 41.82
N THR A 170 32.02 -10.13 41.24
CA THR A 170 33.10 -10.20 40.23
C THR A 170 32.62 -9.92 38.82
N LYS A 171 31.34 -10.23 38.54
CA LYS A 171 30.69 -10.01 37.24
C LYS A 171 29.21 -9.58 37.44
N PRO A 172 28.96 -8.38 37.95
CA PRO A 172 27.63 -7.94 38.26
C PRO A 172 26.78 -7.84 36.98
N ASN A 173 25.58 -8.45 37.04
CA ASN A 173 24.61 -8.34 35.96
C ASN A 173 23.48 -7.40 36.37
N PRO A 174 23.22 -6.32 35.63
CA PRO A 174 22.15 -5.35 35.98
C PRO A 174 20.77 -5.97 36.15
N ILE A 175 20.42 -7.00 35.39
CA ILE A 175 19.13 -7.69 35.49
C ILE A 175 18.90 -8.20 36.90
N ASP A 176 19.95 -8.78 37.53
CA ASP A 176 19.85 -9.32 38.88
C ASP A 176 19.53 -8.24 39.91
N ALA A 177 20.11 -7.06 39.76
CA ALA A 177 19.87 -5.95 40.67
C ALA A 177 18.40 -5.47 40.65
N PHE A 178 17.82 -5.30 39.48
CA PHE A 178 16.40 -4.93 39.35
C PHE A 178 15.46 -5.99 39.90
N LEU A 179 15.73 -7.27 39.66
CA LEU A 179 14.88 -8.35 40.16
C LEU A 179 15.02 -8.50 41.68
N LEU A 180 16.22 -8.36 42.22
CA LEU A 180 16.46 -8.45 43.66
C LEU A 180 15.87 -7.29 44.44
N GLN A 181 15.82 -6.08 43.84
CA GLN A 181 15.12 -4.96 44.46
C GLN A 181 13.64 -5.30 44.66
N ASN A 182 12.94 -5.77 43.65
CA ASN A 182 11.52 -6.11 43.78
C ASN A 182 11.27 -7.29 44.73
N LEU A 183 12.19 -8.27 44.77
CA LEU A 183 12.12 -9.35 45.75
C LEU A 183 12.30 -8.82 47.19
N SER A 184 13.23 -7.88 47.41
CA SER A 184 13.44 -7.23 48.71
C SER A 184 12.17 -6.49 49.17
N GLU A 185 11.59 -5.70 48.28
CA GLU A 185 10.33 -4.97 48.56
C GLU A 185 9.15 -5.92 48.92
N ALA A 186 9.14 -7.11 48.29
CA ALA A 186 8.15 -8.15 48.55
C ALA A 186 8.49 -9.02 49.80
N GLY A 187 9.66 -8.83 50.41
CA GLY A 187 10.14 -9.67 51.51
C GLY A 187 10.44 -11.12 51.10
N LEU A 188 10.83 -11.31 49.85
CA LEU A 188 11.11 -12.63 49.27
C LEU A 188 12.59 -12.81 48.99
N THR A 189 13.03 -14.07 48.99
CA THR A 189 14.38 -14.46 48.56
C THR A 189 14.32 -15.27 47.27
N PRO A 190 15.33 -15.14 46.37
CA PRO A 190 15.35 -15.92 45.16
C PRO A 190 15.67 -17.40 45.43
N ASN A 191 15.14 -18.29 44.60
CA ASN A 191 15.47 -19.72 44.63
C ASN A 191 17.00 -19.94 44.46
N GLY A 192 17.48 -21.09 44.89
CA GLY A 192 18.85 -21.53 44.67
C GLY A 192 19.22 -21.68 43.17
N PRO A 193 20.50 -21.86 42.86
CA PRO A 193 20.91 -22.09 41.46
C PRO A 193 20.48 -23.49 40.98
N THR A 194 20.17 -23.60 39.68
CA THR A 194 19.97 -24.90 39.06
C THR A 194 21.31 -25.64 38.89
N ASP A 195 21.23 -26.95 38.72
CA ASP A 195 22.41 -27.76 38.46
C ASP A 195 22.96 -27.55 37.02
N ALA A 196 24.19 -28.00 36.79
CA ALA A 196 24.86 -27.86 35.49
C ALA A 196 24.06 -28.48 34.33
N LYS A 197 23.41 -29.63 34.55
CA LYS A 197 22.62 -30.33 33.54
C LYS A 197 21.36 -29.58 33.21
N GLY A 198 20.65 -29.09 34.19
CA GLY A 198 19.43 -28.28 34.04
C GLY A 198 19.74 -26.99 33.32
N LEU A 199 20.83 -26.29 33.68
CA LEU A 199 21.25 -25.07 33.04
C LEU A 199 21.63 -25.31 31.56
N LEU A 200 22.49 -26.31 31.28
CA LEU A 200 22.86 -26.62 29.90
C LEU A 200 21.65 -26.94 29.04
N ARG A 201 20.73 -27.80 29.55
CA ARG A 201 19.52 -28.13 28.85
C ARG A 201 18.68 -26.87 28.51
N ARG A 202 18.53 -25.97 29.47
CA ARG A 202 17.77 -24.70 29.28
C ARG A 202 18.40 -23.88 28.16
N VAL A 203 19.68 -23.63 28.23
CA VAL A 203 20.40 -22.81 27.22
C VAL A 203 20.28 -23.40 25.82
N TYR A 204 20.41 -24.72 25.68
CA TYR A 204 20.28 -25.40 24.38
C TYR A 204 18.90 -25.25 23.77
N TYR A 205 17.84 -25.49 24.58
CA TYR A 205 16.47 -25.35 24.10
C TYR A 205 16.08 -23.91 23.83
N ASP A 206 16.56 -22.95 24.63
CA ASP A 206 16.23 -21.55 24.41
C ASP A 206 16.96 -20.97 23.20
N LEU A 207 18.20 -21.31 22.97
CA LEU A 207 18.98 -20.74 21.87
C LEU A 207 18.80 -21.48 20.55
N ILE A 208 18.81 -22.81 20.55
CA ILE A 208 18.79 -23.60 19.31
C ILE A 208 17.60 -24.59 19.19
N GLY A 209 16.82 -24.76 20.27
CA GLY A 209 15.65 -25.64 20.26
C GLY A 209 15.96 -27.15 20.23
N LEU A 210 17.20 -27.54 20.39
CA LEU A 210 17.69 -28.90 20.36
C LEU A 210 18.35 -29.28 21.68
N PRO A 211 18.39 -30.56 22.07
CA PRO A 211 19.13 -31.00 23.24
C PRO A 211 20.65 -31.04 23.00
N PRO A 212 21.47 -30.90 24.05
CA PRO A 212 22.91 -31.19 23.95
C PRO A 212 23.12 -32.69 23.68
N THR A 213 24.21 -33.00 22.99
CA THR A 213 24.69 -34.38 22.88
C THR A 213 25.32 -34.85 24.20
N PRO A 214 25.44 -36.17 24.40
CA PRO A 214 26.13 -36.69 25.62
C PRO A 214 27.54 -36.16 25.77
N GLU A 215 28.29 -35.98 24.67
CA GLU A 215 29.66 -35.46 24.65
C GLU A 215 29.69 -33.99 25.06
N GLU A 216 28.79 -33.16 24.52
CA GLU A 216 28.64 -31.75 24.89
C GLU A 216 28.27 -31.62 26.36
N ALA A 217 27.32 -32.44 26.83
CA ALA A 217 26.90 -32.42 28.23
C ALA A 217 28.07 -32.80 29.18
N SER A 218 28.88 -33.80 28.82
CA SER A 218 30.03 -34.21 29.62
C SER A 218 31.13 -33.13 29.62
N LYS A 219 31.43 -32.55 28.46
CA LYS A 219 32.39 -31.45 28.33
C LYS A 219 31.96 -30.25 29.17
N PHE A 220 30.68 -29.85 29.05
CA PHE A 220 30.14 -28.74 29.84
C PHE A 220 30.21 -29.02 31.36
N ALA A 221 29.76 -30.17 31.80
CA ALA A 221 29.77 -30.53 33.23
C ALA A 221 31.19 -30.46 33.82
N THR A 222 32.19 -30.93 33.09
CA THR A 222 33.60 -30.90 33.52
C THR A 222 34.10 -29.46 33.64
N HIS A 223 33.83 -28.62 32.60
CA HIS A 223 34.26 -27.23 32.61
C HIS A 223 33.49 -26.40 33.68
N PHE A 224 32.19 -26.62 33.79
CA PHE A 224 31.33 -25.94 34.76
C PHE A 224 31.72 -26.21 36.22
N ALA A 225 32.25 -27.38 36.51
CA ALA A 225 32.73 -27.72 37.86
C ALA A 225 33.96 -26.90 38.28
N SER A 226 34.79 -26.46 37.37
CA SER A 226 36.00 -25.66 37.65
C SER A 226 35.75 -24.16 37.46
N GLU A 227 35.07 -23.77 36.38
CA GLU A 227 34.86 -22.38 35.95
C GLU A 227 33.44 -22.15 35.45
N PRO A 228 32.41 -22.05 36.33
CA PRO A 228 31.01 -22.05 35.94
C PRO A 228 30.65 -20.94 34.94
N ASP A 229 31.17 -19.73 35.16
CA ASP A 229 30.82 -18.59 34.34
C ASP A 229 31.46 -18.65 32.95
N HIS A 230 32.73 -19.07 32.90
CA HIS A 230 33.45 -19.29 31.62
C HIS A 230 32.84 -20.45 30.82
N ALA A 231 32.43 -21.52 31.48
CA ALA A 231 31.74 -22.63 30.82
C ALA A 231 30.43 -22.22 30.20
N LEU A 232 29.61 -21.39 30.88
CA LEU A 232 28.37 -20.90 30.36
C LEU A 232 28.57 -19.91 29.20
N ASP A 233 29.46 -18.93 29.36
CA ASP A 233 29.79 -17.97 28.30
C ASP A 233 30.26 -18.69 27.01
N ALA A 234 31.14 -19.67 27.13
CA ALA A 234 31.63 -20.44 26.00
C ALA A 234 30.53 -21.21 25.26
N VAL A 235 29.61 -21.82 25.99
CA VAL A 235 28.47 -22.53 25.40
C VAL A 235 27.52 -21.56 24.76
N VAL A 236 27.19 -20.43 25.36
CA VAL A 236 26.33 -19.42 24.80
C VAL A 236 26.90 -18.89 23.49
N ASP A 237 28.17 -18.56 23.46
CA ASP A 237 28.86 -18.08 22.25
C ASP A 237 28.86 -19.13 21.13
N GLU A 238 29.14 -20.40 21.49
CA GLU A 238 29.08 -21.50 20.55
C GLU A 238 27.67 -21.67 19.95
N LEU A 239 26.63 -21.69 20.78
CA LEU A 239 25.25 -21.89 20.31
C LEU A 239 24.73 -20.71 19.50
N LEU A 240 25.06 -19.48 19.85
CA LEU A 240 24.73 -18.29 19.08
C LEU A 240 25.42 -18.25 17.70
N ALA A 241 26.52 -18.96 17.52
CA ALA A 241 27.20 -19.10 16.24
C ALA A 241 26.65 -20.25 15.38
N ARG A 242 25.85 -21.14 15.93
CA ARG A 242 25.25 -22.27 15.20
C ARG A 242 24.11 -21.84 14.28
N PRO A 243 23.96 -22.43 13.08
CA PRO A 243 22.84 -22.14 12.17
C PRO A 243 21.46 -22.36 12.82
N GLN A 244 21.34 -23.32 13.71
CA GLN A 244 20.10 -23.64 14.43
C GLN A 244 19.56 -22.50 15.30
N TYR A 245 20.42 -21.57 15.71
CA TYR A 245 19.98 -20.35 16.39
C TYR A 245 18.99 -19.57 15.51
N GLY A 246 19.35 -19.29 14.26
CA GLY A 246 18.48 -18.62 13.33
C GLY A 246 17.21 -19.42 13.03
N GLU A 247 17.31 -20.75 12.87
CA GLU A 247 16.15 -21.62 12.64
C GLU A 247 15.16 -21.58 13.83
N LYS A 248 15.66 -21.56 15.06
CA LYS A 248 14.86 -21.49 16.28
C LYS A 248 14.18 -20.12 16.43
N TRP A 249 14.96 -19.02 16.32
CA TRP A 249 14.45 -17.68 16.57
C TRP A 249 13.61 -17.14 15.40
N ALA A 250 13.89 -17.56 14.19
CA ALA A 250 13.03 -17.28 13.04
C ALA A 250 11.62 -17.83 13.22
N ARG A 251 11.43 -18.99 13.88
CA ARG A 251 10.09 -19.53 14.13
C ARG A 251 9.23 -18.59 14.97
N HIS A 252 9.84 -17.97 16.02
CA HIS A 252 9.12 -16.98 16.82
C HIS A 252 8.72 -15.76 16.00
N TRP A 253 9.60 -15.31 15.09
CA TRP A 253 9.29 -14.21 14.20
C TRP A 253 8.23 -14.57 13.17
N LEU A 254 8.35 -15.73 12.52
CA LEU A 254 7.43 -16.21 11.48
C LEU A 254 6.01 -16.40 12.03
N ASP A 255 5.87 -16.75 13.31
CA ASP A 255 4.61 -16.84 14.01
C ASP A 255 3.96 -15.45 14.17
N LEU A 256 4.72 -14.46 14.63
CA LEU A 256 4.24 -13.08 14.77
C LEU A 256 3.73 -12.48 13.46
N VAL A 257 4.44 -12.73 12.36
CA VAL A 257 4.10 -12.18 11.04
C VAL A 257 3.17 -13.09 10.24
N ARG A 258 2.57 -14.12 10.86
CA ARG A 258 1.60 -15.05 10.26
C ARG A 258 2.11 -15.73 8.96
N TYR A 259 3.38 -16.12 8.93
CA TYR A 259 3.98 -16.76 7.77
C TYR A 259 3.23 -18.02 7.33
N ALA A 260 2.93 -18.08 6.04
CA ALA A 260 2.38 -19.28 5.39
C ALA A 260 2.87 -19.35 3.94
N GLU A 261 3.01 -20.59 3.40
CA GLU A 261 3.42 -20.82 2.02
C GLU A 261 2.22 -21.02 1.08
N SER A 262 1.01 -20.79 1.59
CA SER A 262 -0.25 -20.82 0.85
C SER A 262 -1.16 -19.64 1.21
N ASN A 263 -2.21 -19.43 0.43
CA ASN A 263 -3.14 -18.32 0.61
C ASN A 263 -4.02 -18.46 1.86
N GLY A 264 -4.25 -19.67 2.35
CA GLY A 264 -5.01 -19.92 3.59
C GLY A 264 -6.50 -19.60 3.49
N PHE A 265 -7.08 -19.55 2.28
CA PHE A 265 -8.49 -19.35 2.03
C PHE A 265 -9.06 -20.48 1.17
N GLU A 266 -10.32 -20.37 0.70
CA GLU A 266 -11.06 -21.48 0.05
C GLU A 266 -10.27 -22.24 -0.99
N ARG A 267 -9.51 -21.59 -1.85
CA ARG A 267 -8.70 -22.22 -2.90
C ARG A 267 -7.30 -22.61 -2.47
N ASP A 268 -6.83 -22.00 -1.39
CA ASP A 268 -5.53 -22.25 -0.76
C ASP A 268 -4.36 -22.48 -1.74
N ASN A 269 -4.29 -21.64 -2.76
CA ASN A 269 -3.21 -21.66 -3.72
C ASN A 269 -1.86 -21.38 -3.03
N SER A 270 -0.80 -22.03 -3.51
CA SER A 270 0.55 -21.82 -3.00
C SER A 270 1.04 -20.39 -3.28
N LYS A 271 1.83 -19.84 -2.36
CA LYS A 271 2.57 -18.58 -2.53
C LYS A 271 3.97 -18.90 -3.06
N PRO A 272 4.18 -18.96 -4.39
CA PRO A 272 5.46 -19.35 -4.94
C PRO A 272 6.56 -18.40 -4.49
N HIS A 273 7.70 -18.96 -4.11
CA HIS A 273 8.91 -18.24 -3.70
C HIS A 273 8.82 -17.49 -2.36
N ILE A 274 7.71 -17.54 -1.63
CA ILE A 274 7.60 -16.90 -0.30
C ILE A 274 8.55 -17.53 0.73
N TRP A 275 8.94 -18.79 0.54
CA TRP A 275 9.93 -19.48 1.38
C TRP A 275 11.26 -18.74 1.48
N ARG A 276 11.62 -17.90 0.50
CA ARG A 276 12.83 -17.07 0.55
C ARG A 276 12.76 -16.02 1.66
N TYR A 277 11.55 -15.55 1.98
CA TYR A 277 11.35 -14.68 3.13
C TYR A 277 11.70 -15.40 4.44
N ARG A 278 11.28 -16.66 4.62
CA ARG A 278 11.68 -17.48 5.77
C ARG A 278 13.20 -17.61 5.86
N ASP A 279 13.84 -17.91 4.76
CA ASP A 279 15.30 -18.08 4.71
C ASP A 279 16.02 -16.77 4.99
N TYR A 280 15.47 -15.63 4.51
CA TYR A 280 15.97 -14.30 4.88
C TYR A 280 15.88 -14.08 6.39
N VAL A 281 14.76 -14.41 7.02
CA VAL A 281 14.59 -14.26 8.47
C VAL A 281 15.61 -15.11 9.23
N ILE A 282 15.79 -16.36 8.85
CA ILE A 282 16.81 -17.27 9.44
C ILE A 282 18.22 -16.67 9.32
N SER A 283 18.58 -16.18 8.13
CA SER A 283 19.89 -15.57 7.90
C SER A 283 20.07 -14.30 8.72
N ALA A 284 19.05 -13.45 8.81
CA ALA A 284 19.10 -12.21 9.57
C ALA A 284 19.37 -12.45 11.06
N PHE A 285 18.74 -13.46 11.67
CA PHE A 285 19.04 -13.86 13.04
C PHE A 285 20.45 -14.44 13.17
N ASN A 286 20.89 -15.31 12.26
CA ASN A 286 22.22 -15.91 12.28
C ASN A 286 23.33 -14.88 12.12
N GLU A 287 23.14 -13.86 11.33
CA GLU A 287 24.07 -12.75 11.09
C GLU A 287 24.03 -11.69 12.20
N ASP A 288 23.11 -11.82 13.18
CA ASP A 288 22.85 -10.81 14.20
C ASP A 288 22.56 -9.44 13.58
N LYS A 289 21.75 -9.43 12.50
CA LYS A 289 21.36 -8.20 11.83
C LYS A 289 20.77 -7.23 12.85
N PRO A 290 21.23 -5.96 12.91
CA PRO A 290 20.66 -4.97 13.81
C PRO A 290 19.14 -4.92 13.69
N TYR A 291 18.42 -5.04 14.81
CA TYR A 291 16.96 -5.17 14.77
C TYR A 291 16.28 -3.98 14.10
N ASN A 292 16.78 -2.77 14.29
CA ASN A 292 16.29 -1.59 13.57
C ASN A 292 16.46 -1.71 12.04
N GLN A 293 17.57 -2.26 11.56
CA GLN A 293 17.78 -2.53 10.14
C GLN A 293 16.84 -3.64 9.65
N PHE A 294 16.64 -4.68 10.47
CA PHE A 294 15.69 -5.75 10.16
C PHE A 294 14.26 -5.22 10.01
N VAL A 295 13.83 -4.29 10.87
CA VAL A 295 12.54 -3.59 10.76
C VAL A 295 12.43 -2.79 9.44
N ILE A 296 13.46 -2.02 9.11
CA ILE A 296 13.49 -1.22 7.88
C ILE A 296 13.37 -2.12 6.64
N GLU A 297 14.11 -3.22 6.60
CA GLU A 297 14.08 -4.15 5.48
C GLU A 297 12.73 -4.86 5.33
N GLN A 298 12.06 -5.22 6.43
CA GLN A 298 10.72 -5.82 6.42
C GLN A 298 9.68 -4.89 5.78
N LEU A 299 9.69 -3.64 6.17
CA LEU A 299 8.66 -2.68 5.75
C LEU A 299 8.98 -1.99 4.41
N ALA A 300 10.26 -1.75 4.13
CA ALA A 300 10.68 -0.90 3.03
C ALA A 300 12.05 -1.28 2.44
N GLY A 301 12.39 -2.57 2.45
CA GLY A 301 13.70 -3.04 1.96
C GLY A 301 13.96 -2.80 0.48
N ASP A 302 12.92 -2.54 -0.29
CA ASP A 302 12.97 -2.11 -1.69
C ASP A 302 13.07 -0.57 -1.85
N GLU A 303 12.88 0.20 -0.78
CA GLU A 303 12.95 1.67 -0.77
C GLU A 303 14.25 2.22 -0.17
N ILE A 304 15.12 1.38 0.38
CA ILE A 304 16.42 1.83 0.90
C ILE A 304 17.35 2.27 -0.24
N ALA A 305 18.37 3.08 0.08
CA ALA A 305 19.25 3.68 -0.93
C ALA A 305 19.94 2.64 -1.84
N ASN A 306 20.36 1.51 -1.29
CA ASN A 306 21.03 0.42 -2.01
C ASN A 306 20.32 -0.90 -1.71
N PRO A 307 19.19 -1.19 -2.36
CA PRO A 307 18.45 -2.43 -2.13
C PRO A 307 19.28 -3.63 -2.60
N THR A 308 19.30 -4.67 -1.79
CA THR A 308 19.92 -5.96 -2.08
C THR A 308 18.83 -7.02 -2.29
N MET A 309 19.22 -8.18 -2.84
CA MET A 309 18.28 -9.31 -2.92
C MET A 309 17.68 -9.64 -1.55
N ALA A 310 18.49 -9.59 -0.50
CA ALA A 310 18.06 -9.85 0.87
C ALA A 310 17.04 -8.81 1.37
N SER A 311 17.35 -7.51 1.25
CA SER A 311 16.46 -6.44 1.70
C SER A 311 15.14 -6.41 0.92
N VAL A 312 15.17 -6.68 -0.39
CA VAL A 312 13.95 -6.78 -1.19
C VAL A 312 13.14 -8.02 -0.83
N THR A 313 13.81 -9.17 -0.57
CA THR A 313 13.14 -10.39 -0.10
C THR A 313 12.41 -10.18 1.23
N ALA A 314 12.97 -9.35 2.12
CA ALA A 314 12.36 -9.00 3.40
C ALA A 314 10.96 -8.38 3.24
N THR A 315 10.71 -7.64 2.16
CA THR A 315 9.40 -7.04 1.88
C THR A 315 8.30 -8.07 1.58
N GLY A 316 8.66 -9.35 1.49
CA GLY A 316 7.71 -10.46 1.54
C GLY A 316 6.78 -10.42 2.76
N PHE A 317 7.18 -9.70 3.82
CA PHE A 317 6.35 -9.35 4.97
C PHE A 317 4.94 -8.88 4.57
N HIS A 318 4.82 -8.04 3.54
CA HIS A 318 3.55 -7.52 3.03
C HIS A 318 2.73 -8.55 2.23
N ARG A 319 3.23 -9.78 2.06
CA ARG A 319 2.60 -10.86 1.27
C ARG A 319 2.17 -12.07 2.10
N LEU A 320 2.33 -12.01 3.42
CA LEU A 320 2.09 -13.13 4.33
C LEU A 320 0.61 -13.32 4.70
N MET A 321 -0.22 -12.31 4.51
CA MET A 321 -1.65 -12.35 4.83
C MET A 321 -2.39 -13.46 4.12
N GLN A 322 -3.58 -13.77 4.64
CA GLN A 322 -4.54 -14.60 3.90
C GLN A 322 -5.01 -13.86 2.64
N TRP A 323 -5.28 -14.61 1.59
CA TRP A 323 -5.72 -14.06 0.32
C TRP A 323 -6.94 -14.81 -0.20
N ASP A 324 -8.02 -14.06 -0.47
CA ASP A 324 -9.23 -14.55 -1.14
C ASP A 324 -9.15 -14.20 -2.64
N ASP A 325 -9.21 -15.24 -3.49
CA ASP A 325 -9.16 -15.07 -4.96
C ASP A 325 -10.49 -14.54 -5.52
N GLU A 326 -11.60 -14.72 -4.80
CA GLU A 326 -12.95 -14.36 -5.24
C GLU A 326 -13.75 -13.64 -4.15
N PRO A 327 -13.25 -12.49 -3.64
CA PRO A 327 -13.94 -11.78 -2.58
C PRO A 327 -15.32 -11.30 -3.05
N ALA A 328 -16.32 -11.45 -2.19
CA ALA A 328 -17.68 -11.01 -2.44
C ALA A 328 -17.75 -9.48 -2.69
N ASP A 329 -16.95 -8.73 -1.99
CA ASP A 329 -16.76 -7.28 -2.17
C ASP A 329 -15.30 -6.96 -2.49
N ARG A 330 -15.00 -6.78 -3.77
CA ARG A 330 -13.63 -6.48 -4.23
C ARG A 330 -13.11 -5.14 -3.77
N LYS A 331 -13.96 -4.14 -3.61
CA LYS A 331 -13.55 -2.82 -3.14
C LYS A 331 -13.16 -2.90 -1.66
N GLN A 332 -14.00 -3.51 -0.84
CA GLN A 332 -13.73 -3.72 0.59
C GLN A 332 -12.49 -4.58 0.80
N HIS A 333 -12.32 -5.64 0.03
CA HIS A 333 -11.18 -6.55 0.13
C HIS A 333 -9.82 -5.86 -0.04
N VAL A 334 -9.71 -4.87 -0.94
CA VAL A 334 -8.46 -4.09 -1.08
C VAL A 334 -8.08 -3.41 0.24
N TYR A 335 -9.07 -2.87 0.95
CA TYR A 335 -8.82 -2.22 2.25
C TYR A 335 -8.66 -3.22 3.39
N ASP A 336 -9.21 -4.42 3.28
CA ASP A 336 -8.96 -5.50 4.24
C ASP A 336 -7.50 -5.96 4.18
N VAL A 337 -6.92 -6.02 2.97
CA VAL A 337 -5.49 -6.27 2.76
C VAL A 337 -4.62 -5.18 3.39
N LEU A 338 -5.00 -3.91 3.24
CA LEU A 338 -4.29 -2.79 3.87
C LEU A 338 -4.46 -2.82 5.40
N ALA A 339 -5.66 -3.17 5.88
CA ALA A 339 -5.95 -3.32 7.31
C ALA A 339 -5.08 -4.40 7.95
N ASP A 340 -4.85 -5.51 7.27
CA ASP A 340 -3.96 -6.56 7.72
C ASP A 340 -2.50 -6.07 7.85
N ASN A 341 -2.00 -5.28 6.89
CA ASN A 341 -0.68 -4.65 7.01
C ASN A 341 -0.59 -3.68 8.19
N VAL A 342 -1.65 -2.89 8.45
CA VAL A 342 -1.72 -2.01 9.63
C VAL A 342 -1.64 -2.84 10.90
N LEU A 343 -2.49 -3.86 11.04
CA LEU A 343 -2.59 -4.70 12.22
C LEU A 343 -1.25 -5.38 12.53
N VAL A 344 -0.69 -6.11 11.57
CA VAL A 344 0.57 -6.84 11.80
C VAL A 344 1.73 -5.89 12.09
N THR A 345 1.77 -4.72 11.46
CA THR A 345 2.83 -3.75 11.71
C THR A 345 2.71 -3.14 13.09
N SER A 346 1.51 -2.70 13.49
CA SER A 346 1.29 -2.06 14.78
C SER A 346 1.48 -3.04 15.95
N GLU A 347 0.96 -4.24 15.88
CA GLU A 347 1.11 -5.23 16.94
C GLU A 347 2.52 -5.80 17.03
N THR A 348 3.16 -6.10 15.87
CA THR A 348 4.47 -6.74 15.86
C THR A 348 5.57 -5.80 16.32
N PHE A 349 5.57 -4.56 15.85
CA PHE A 349 6.67 -3.62 16.13
C PHE A 349 6.38 -2.66 17.27
N LEU A 350 5.11 -2.27 17.45
CA LEU A 350 4.72 -1.22 18.39
C LEU A 350 3.92 -1.73 19.59
N GLY A 351 3.41 -2.98 19.55
CA GLY A 351 2.51 -3.46 20.60
C GLY A 351 1.25 -2.60 20.71
N MET A 352 0.74 -2.08 19.61
CA MET A 352 -0.46 -1.23 19.55
C MET A 352 -1.57 -1.91 18.77
N THR A 353 -2.77 -1.95 19.36
CA THR A 353 -3.96 -2.56 18.77
C THR A 353 -4.74 -1.58 17.90
N LEU A 354 -4.11 -1.04 16.84
CA LEU A 354 -4.74 -0.05 15.95
C LEU A 354 -6.03 -0.53 15.29
N GLY A 355 -6.20 -1.83 15.10
CA GLY A 355 -7.31 -2.43 14.35
C GLY A 355 -8.70 -2.01 14.82
N CYS A 356 -8.89 -1.78 16.13
CA CYS A 356 -10.17 -1.33 16.69
C CYS A 356 -10.59 0.06 16.18
N ALA A 357 -9.61 0.92 15.84
CA ALA A 357 -9.85 2.28 15.35
C ALA A 357 -10.29 2.33 13.87
N ARG A 358 -10.41 1.19 13.20
CA ARG A 358 -10.91 1.13 11.81
C ARG A 358 -12.32 1.67 11.64
N CYS A 359 -13.21 1.40 12.60
CA CYS A 359 -14.63 1.72 12.48
C CYS A 359 -15.06 2.95 13.28
N HIS A 360 -14.36 3.25 14.36
CA HIS A 360 -14.63 4.37 15.30
C HIS A 360 -13.37 4.64 16.11
N ASP A 361 -13.29 5.74 16.81
CA ASP A 361 -12.16 6.00 17.72
C ASP A 361 -11.98 4.83 18.70
N HIS A 362 -10.75 4.48 19.00
CA HIS A 362 -10.45 3.33 19.88
C HIS A 362 -11.11 3.50 21.24
N LYS A 363 -11.71 2.42 21.75
CA LYS A 363 -12.54 2.48 22.95
C LYS A 363 -11.76 2.89 24.21
N ALA A 364 -10.52 2.42 24.33
CA ALA A 364 -9.68 2.62 25.51
C ALA A 364 -8.42 3.43 25.20
N ASP A 365 -7.71 3.05 24.15
CA ASP A 365 -6.48 3.71 23.79
C ASP A 365 -6.71 5.06 23.11
N PRO A 366 -5.79 6.01 23.29
CA PRO A 366 -5.87 7.33 22.68
C PRO A 366 -5.51 7.31 21.19
N ILE A 367 -6.31 6.59 20.42
CA ILE A 367 -6.14 6.36 18.98
C ILE A 367 -7.46 6.71 18.28
N SER A 368 -7.45 7.76 17.47
CA SER A 368 -8.60 8.15 16.68
C SER A 368 -8.76 7.28 15.43
N GLN A 369 -9.95 7.27 14.85
CA GLN A 369 -10.16 6.68 13.52
C GLN A 369 -9.26 7.36 12.46
N ARG A 370 -9.03 8.67 12.60
CA ARG A 370 -8.10 9.42 11.74
C ARG A 370 -6.67 8.92 11.88
N ASP A 371 -6.19 8.60 13.09
CA ASP A 371 -4.87 7.99 13.31
C ASP A 371 -4.74 6.67 12.55
N TYR A 372 -5.77 5.82 12.62
CA TYR A 372 -5.79 4.54 11.92
C TYR A 372 -5.66 4.70 10.40
N TYR A 373 -6.47 5.56 9.77
CA TYR A 373 -6.40 5.76 8.32
C TYR A 373 -5.16 6.52 7.88
N SER A 374 -4.67 7.46 8.70
CA SER A 374 -3.38 8.11 8.43
C SER A 374 -2.21 7.11 8.48
N PHE A 375 -2.25 6.17 9.42
CA PHE A 375 -1.28 5.07 9.46
C PHE A 375 -1.46 4.11 8.28
N MET A 376 -2.69 3.76 7.90
CA MET A 376 -2.98 2.93 6.72
C MET A 376 -2.47 3.57 5.43
N SER A 377 -2.45 4.89 5.34
CA SER A 377 -2.03 5.60 4.13
C SER A 377 -0.55 5.40 3.78
N PHE A 378 0.29 4.96 4.72
CA PHE A 378 1.66 4.50 4.43
C PHE A 378 1.69 3.30 3.49
N PHE A 379 0.66 2.46 3.53
CA PHE A 379 0.54 1.24 2.73
C PHE A 379 -0.37 1.41 1.51
N HIS A 380 -1.05 2.53 1.34
CA HIS A 380 -2.08 2.71 0.30
C HIS A 380 -1.55 2.54 -1.13
N GLY A 381 -0.26 2.71 -1.33
CA GLY A 381 0.40 2.41 -2.61
C GLY A 381 0.66 0.92 -2.87
N VAL A 382 0.57 0.06 -1.86
CA VAL A 382 0.84 -1.38 -1.99
C VAL A 382 -0.24 -2.04 -2.84
N THR A 383 0.18 -2.70 -3.92
CA THR A 383 -0.75 -3.38 -4.82
C THR A 383 -1.25 -4.70 -4.21
N PRO A 384 -2.51 -5.08 -4.48
CA PRO A 384 -3.03 -6.39 -4.10
C PRO A 384 -2.17 -7.54 -4.64
N TYR A 385 -2.21 -8.68 -3.95
CA TYR A 385 -1.42 -9.88 -4.27
C TYR A 385 -1.71 -10.47 -5.66
N GLU A 386 -2.92 -10.32 -6.15
CA GLU A 386 -3.48 -10.96 -7.34
C GLU A 386 -2.84 -10.53 -8.68
N THR A 387 -2.13 -9.41 -8.70
CA THR A 387 -1.64 -8.85 -9.95
C THR A 387 -0.47 -9.65 -10.52
N PRO A 388 -0.45 -9.94 -11.83
CA PRO A 388 0.76 -10.42 -12.49
C PRO A 388 1.93 -9.49 -12.17
N GLY A 389 3.00 -10.05 -11.58
CA GLY A 389 4.17 -9.27 -11.16
C GLY A 389 4.33 -9.09 -9.66
N THR A 390 3.52 -9.75 -8.81
CA THR A 390 3.82 -9.95 -7.40
C THR A 390 5.03 -10.85 -7.18
N ILE A 391 5.35 -11.68 -8.17
CA ILE A 391 6.65 -12.34 -8.27
C ILE A 391 7.54 -11.42 -9.08
N ARG A 392 8.46 -10.76 -8.40
CA ARG A 392 9.43 -9.87 -9.03
C ARG A 392 10.77 -10.60 -9.15
N PRO A 393 11.36 -10.69 -10.36
CA PRO A 393 12.70 -11.19 -10.49
C PRO A 393 13.68 -10.17 -9.89
N TRP A 394 14.65 -10.67 -9.15
CA TRP A 394 15.81 -9.91 -8.74
C TRP A 394 16.99 -10.29 -9.62
N ALA A 395 17.61 -9.32 -10.22
CA ALA A 395 18.90 -9.44 -10.90
C ALA A 395 19.69 -8.16 -10.63
N GLU A 396 21.00 -8.30 -10.57
CA GLU A 396 21.87 -7.13 -10.53
C GLU A 396 21.68 -6.28 -11.79
N PRO A 397 21.80 -4.94 -11.71
CA PRO A 397 21.55 -4.06 -12.85
C PRO A 397 22.28 -4.45 -14.13
N ALA A 398 23.55 -4.87 -14.01
CA ALA A 398 24.35 -5.32 -15.15
C ALA A 398 23.83 -6.64 -15.75
N GLU A 399 23.40 -7.59 -14.92
CA GLU A 399 22.81 -8.85 -15.38
C GLU A 399 21.49 -8.60 -16.09
N LEU A 400 20.66 -7.69 -15.55
CA LEU A 400 19.38 -7.32 -16.14
C LEU A 400 19.59 -6.70 -17.53
N ALA A 401 20.53 -5.77 -17.67
CA ALA A 401 20.84 -5.12 -18.96
C ALA A 401 21.32 -6.16 -20.00
N ALA A 402 22.25 -7.04 -19.60
CA ALA A 402 22.76 -8.08 -20.48
C ALA A 402 21.69 -9.11 -20.88
N PHE A 403 20.79 -9.45 -19.94
CA PHE A 403 19.66 -10.33 -20.23
C PHE A 403 18.70 -9.70 -21.24
N GLU A 404 18.34 -8.44 -21.05
CA GLU A 404 17.40 -7.74 -21.95
C GLU A 404 17.96 -7.56 -23.34
N GLU A 405 19.26 -7.33 -23.48
CA GLU A 405 19.94 -7.30 -24.78
C GLU A 405 19.84 -8.67 -25.48
N LYS A 406 20.23 -9.75 -24.80
CA LYS A 406 20.11 -11.11 -25.33
C LYS A 406 18.66 -11.50 -25.65
N ARG A 407 17.70 -11.08 -24.81
CA ARG A 407 16.29 -11.33 -25.03
C ARG A 407 15.80 -10.63 -26.30
N ARG A 408 16.19 -9.35 -26.53
CA ARG A 408 15.86 -8.63 -27.76
C ARG A 408 16.35 -9.36 -28.99
N ASP A 409 17.60 -9.81 -28.98
CA ASP A 409 18.18 -10.53 -30.11
C ASP A 409 17.44 -11.85 -30.37
N ARG A 410 17.11 -12.60 -29.33
CA ARG A 410 16.34 -13.85 -29.43
C ARG A 410 14.92 -13.61 -29.93
N VAL A 411 14.25 -12.56 -29.48
CA VAL A 411 12.92 -12.15 -29.96
C VAL A 411 12.99 -11.76 -31.43
N ALA A 412 13.97 -10.96 -31.84
CA ALA A 412 14.14 -10.55 -33.24
C ALA A 412 14.42 -11.77 -34.15
N ALA A 413 15.30 -12.67 -33.73
CA ALA A 413 15.59 -13.90 -34.46
C ALA A 413 14.35 -14.79 -34.62
N LYS A 414 13.60 -15.00 -33.51
CA LYS A 414 12.39 -15.83 -33.49
C LYS A 414 11.27 -15.21 -34.33
N ARG A 415 11.11 -13.90 -34.32
CA ARG A 415 10.16 -13.21 -35.20
C ARG A 415 10.47 -13.44 -36.67
N LYS A 416 11.76 -13.35 -37.04
CA LYS A 416 12.18 -13.61 -38.44
C LYS A 416 11.86 -15.03 -38.89
N GLU A 417 12.01 -16.02 -38.04
CA GLU A 417 11.62 -17.42 -38.32
C GLU A 417 10.10 -17.54 -38.51
N ILE A 418 9.30 -16.88 -37.64
CA ILE A 418 7.84 -16.87 -37.75
C ILE A 418 7.39 -16.16 -39.01
N GLU A 419 7.99 -14.99 -39.37
CA GLU A 419 7.70 -14.25 -40.61
C GLU A 419 7.91 -15.10 -41.85
N ALA A 420 8.93 -15.96 -41.88
CA ALA A 420 9.18 -16.88 -43.00
C ALA A 420 8.03 -17.90 -43.14
N LEU A 421 7.53 -18.48 -42.04
CA LEU A 421 6.39 -19.37 -42.03
C LEU A 421 5.08 -18.66 -42.38
N GLU A 422 4.92 -17.41 -41.96
CA GLU A 422 3.72 -16.62 -42.18
C GLU A 422 3.60 -16.07 -43.58
N SER A 423 4.70 -15.84 -44.30
CA SER A 423 4.72 -15.31 -45.64
C SER A 423 3.85 -16.13 -46.63
N ASP A 424 4.08 -17.43 -46.67
CA ASP A 424 3.31 -18.32 -47.54
C ASP A 424 1.84 -18.43 -47.15
N MET A 425 1.56 -18.39 -45.84
CA MET A 425 0.19 -18.41 -45.31
C MET A 425 -0.58 -17.12 -45.68
N ILE A 426 0.09 -15.98 -45.62
CA ILE A 426 -0.48 -14.68 -46.03
C ILE A 426 -0.79 -14.69 -47.52
N ASP A 427 0.11 -15.18 -48.36
CA ASP A 427 -0.07 -15.19 -49.82
C ASP A 427 -1.20 -16.15 -50.18
N TYR A 428 -1.30 -17.30 -49.58
CA TYR A 428 -2.45 -18.20 -49.73
C TYR A 428 -3.77 -17.53 -49.31
N LEU A 429 -3.83 -16.86 -48.17
CA LEU A 429 -5.04 -16.19 -47.73
C LEU A 429 -5.46 -15.04 -48.66
N LYS A 430 -4.53 -14.35 -49.29
CA LYS A 430 -4.78 -13.37 -50.37
C LYS A 430 -5.40 -14.04 -51.59
N GLU A 431 -4.82 -15.17 -52.03
CA GLU A 431 -5.26 -15.90 -53.20
C GLU A 431 -6.69 -16.45 -53.07
N VAL A 432 -7.06 -16.99 -51.90
CA VAL A 432 -8.42 -17.50 -51.67
C VAL A 432 -9.45 -16.42 -51.40
N GLY A 433 -9.09 -15.13 -51.53
CA GLY A 433 -10.03 -14.02 -51.48
C GLY A 433 -10.64 -13.76 -50.12
N LYS A 434 -10.07 -14.30 -49.06
CA LYS A 434 -10.47 -14.03 -47.66
C LYS A 434 -9.96 -12.68 -47.15
N PHE A 435 -9.03 -12.07 -47.90
CA PHE A 435 -8.73 -10.66 -47.90
C PHE A 435 -9.42 -10.05 -49.12
N ARG A 436 -10.24 -9.00 -48.92
CA ARG A 436 -10.93 -8.29 -50.01
C ARG A 436 -9.98 -8.10 -51.21
N LYS A 437 -10.43 -8.57 -52.35
CA LYS A 437 -9.81 -8.25 -53.64
C LYS A 437 -10.05 -6.78 -53.98
N ASP A 438 -9.31 -5.91 -53.40
CA ASP A 438 -9.26 -4.55 -53.89
C ASP A 438 -7.83 -4.28 -54.37
N LYS A 439 -7.79 -4.12 -55.69
CA LYS A 439 -6.71 -3.49 -56.54
C LYS A 439 -5.27 -3.65 -56.01
N ALA A 440 -4.33 -3.90 -56.90
CA ALA A 440 -2.89 -4.04 -56.61
C ALA A 440 -2.47 -3.29 -55.33
N ALA A 441 -2.05 -4.03 -54.30
CA ALA A 441 -1.77 -3.47 -52.97
C ALA A 441 -0.89 -2.21 -53.14
N PRO A 442 -1.35 -1.03 -52.79
CA PRO A 442 -0.52 0.14 -52.79
C PRO A 442 0.68 -0.15 -51.90
N SER A 443 1.86 0.26 -52.31
CA SER A 443 3.07 0.16 -51.50
C SER A 443 2.79 0.84 -50.15
N VAL A 444 2.84 0.09 -49.05
CA VAL A 444 2.63 0.64 -47.73
C VAL A 444 3.66 1.73 -47.46
N LYS A 445 3.20 2.95 -47.27
CA LYS A 445 4.05 4.09 -46.96
C LYS A 445 3.94 4.29 -45.43
N THR A 446 5.08 4.21 -44.75
CA THR A 446 5.15 4.53 -43.32
C THR A 446 5.40 6.01 -43.12
N TYR A 447 4.59 6.70 -42.39
CA TYR A 447 4.75 8.11 -42.04
C TYR A 447 5.43 8.27 -40.66
N VAL A 448 5.06 7.44 -39.72
CA VAL A 448 5.64 7.36 -38.36
C VAL A 448 5.88 5.89 -38.10
N ASP A 449 7.08 5.52 -37.69
CA ASP A 449 7.46 4.15 -37.37
C ASP A 449 7.51 3.90 -35.88
N ASP A 450 7.19 2.66 -35.47
CA ASP A 450 7.14 2.23 -34.09
C ASP A 450 8.45 1.63 -33.59
N ALA A 451 8.51 1.26 -32.32
CA ALA A 451 9.70 0.73 -31.66
C ALA A 451 10.15 -0.65 -32.16
N ARG A 452 9.34 -1.37 -32.92
CA ARG A 452 9.68 -2.67 -33.50
C ARG A 452 10.57 -2.55 -34.73
N GLY A 453 10.52 -1.38 -35.40
CA GLY A 453 11.33 -1.06 -36.60
C GLY A 453 12.42 -0.04 -36.30
N THR A 454 12.40 1.06 -37.07
CA THR A 454 13.26 2.22 -36.80
C THR A 454 12.43 3.28 -36.09
N PRO A 455 12.50 3.34 -34.74
CA PRO A 455 11.57 4.16 -33.96
C PRO A 455 11.62 5.63 -34.40
N ALA A 456 10.45 6.25 -34.59
CA ALA A 456 10.35 7.68 -34.81
C ALA A 456 10.86 8.47 -33.59
N THR A 457 11.42 9.65 -33.86
CA THR A 457 11.78 10.58 -32.79
C THR A 457 10.55 11.40 -32.37
N TRP A 458 10.22 11.33 -31.11
CA TRP A 458 9.12 12.07 -30.46
C TRP A 458 9.63 13.19 -29.59
N SER A 459 8.89 14.30 -29.56
CA SER A 459 9.02 15.31 -28.49
C SER A 459 7.97 15.04 -27.43
N PHE A 460 8.34 15.01 -26.15
CA PHE A 460 7.44 14.65 -25.06
C PHE A 460 7.63 15.48 -23.80
N VAL A 461 6.58 15.52 -22.97
CA VAL A 461 6.57 16.02 -21.59
C VAL A 461 5.64 15.15 -20.75
N THR A 462 5.84 15.22 -19.41
CA THR A 462 5.03 14.48 -18.43
C THR A 462 4.14 15.40 -17.57
N SER A 463 4.24 16.71 -17.80
CA SER A 463 3.34 17.72 -17.23
C SER A 463 2.40 18.27 -18.29
N ALA A 464 1.18 18.68 -17.87
CA ALA A 464 0.17 19.15 -18.81
C ALA A 464 0.69 20.32 -19.68
N PRO A 465 0.68 20.16 -21.01
CA PRO A 465 1.20 21.18 -21.91
C PRO A 465 0.22 22.34 -22.10
N ALA A 466 0.73 23.46 -22.63
CA ALA A 466 -0.10 24.59 -23.04
C ALA A 466 -1.10 24.18 -24.15
N PRO A 467 -2.27 24.84 -24.24
CA PRO A 467 -3.23 24.62 -25.31
C PRO A 467 -2.59 24.71 -26.70
N GLY A 468 -3.10 23.93 -27.67
CA GLY A 468 -2.58 23.90 -29.05
C GLY A 468 -1.36 23.01 -29.26
N TRP A 469 -0.90 22.27 -28.26
CA TRP A 469 0.27 21.40 -28.35
C TRP A 469 0.18 20.32 -29.45
N LYS A 470 -1.02 19.93 -29.83
CA LYS A 470 -1.33 18.92 -30.86
C LYS A 470 -1.52 19.47 -32.28
N GLU A 471 -1.40 20.77 -32.46
CA GLU A 471 -1.68 21.44 -33.73
C GLU A 471 -0.39 21.62 -34.55
N VAL A 472 -0.55 21.70 -35.89
CA VAL A 472 0.53 22.01 -36.82
C VAL A 472 1.03 23.44 -36.58
N GLY A 473 2.33 23.65 -36.61
CA GLY A 473 2.94 24.97 -36.41
C GLY A 473 2.94 25.50 -34.99
N SER A 474 2.40 24.74 -34.05
CA SER A 474 2.44 25.12 -32.62
C SER A 474 3.86 25.36 -32.11
N LYS A 475 4.04 26.35 -31.26
CA LYS A 475 5.30 26.65 -30.56
C LYS A 475 5.28 26.10 -29.11
N ALA A 476 4.20 25.49 -28.67
CA ALA A 476 3.97 25.04 -27.30
C ALA A 476 4.97 23.94 -26.84
N PHE A 477 5.70 23.33 -27.77
CA PHE A 477 6.62 22.21 -27.51
C PHE A 477 8.11 22.54 -27.63
N LYS A 478 8.50 23.81 -27.71
CA LYS A 478 9.91 24.22 -27.91
C LYS A 478 10.89 23.63 -26.88
N ASN A 479 10.44 23.43 -25.66
CA ASN A 479 11.26 22.93 -24.56
C ASN A 479 10.97 21.47 -24.21
N TRP A 480 10.31 20.71 -25.09
CA TRP A 480 10.01 19.31 -24.85
C TRP A 480 11.25 18.45 -25.07
N THR A 481 11.40 17.42 -24.29
CA THR A 481 12.47 16.44 -24.44
C THR A 481 12.24 15.61 -25.70
N LYS A 482 13.32 15.28 -26.41
CA LYS A 482 13.27 14.42 -27.60
C LYS A 482 13.79 13.03 -27.27
N ALA A 483 13.06 12.00 -27.67
CA ALA A 483 13.45 10.61 -27.50
C ALA A 483 12.84 9.71 -28.59
N GLN A 484 13.31 8.48 -28.66
CA GLN A 484 12.79 7.46 -29.56
C GLN A 484 11.44 6.92 -29.09
N GLY A 485 10.55 6.55 -30.02
CA GLY A 485 9.27 5.89 -29.73
C GLY A 485 9.45 4.60 -28.94
N GLY A 486 8.34 4.12 -28.34
CA GLY A 486 8.38 3.03 -27.38
C GLY A 486 8.63 3.53 -25.94
N PHE A 487 7.74 4.40 -25.48
CA PHE A 487 7.80 4.96 -24.12
C PHE A 487 7.13 4.04 -23.13
N GLY A 488 7.80 3.74 -22.02
CA GLY A 488 7.20 2.90 -20.98
C GLY A 488 8.15 2.46 -19.89
N THR A 489 7.67 1.54 -19.07
CA THR A 489 8.49 0.90 -18.03
C THR A 489 9.02 -0.43 -18.53
N ARG A 490 10.32 -0.66 -18.34
CA ARG A 490 10.92 -1.95 -18.64
C ARG A 490 10.23 -3.04 -17.83
N GLY A 491 9.85 -4.13 -18.49
CA GLY A 491 9.11 -5.23 -17.88
C GLY A 491 7.61 -5.23 -18.15
N THR A 492 7.05 -4.20 -18.81
CA THR A 492 5.69 -4.26 -19.35
C THR A 492 5.63 -5.38 -20.39
N PRO A 493 4.73 -6.36 -20.24
CA PRO A 493 4.66 -7.51 -21.13
C PRO A 493 4.48 -7.11 -22.58
N ASN A 494 5.23 -7.77 -23.50
CA ASN A 494 5.19 -7.57 -24.94
C ASN A 494 5.59 -6.16 -25.44
N SER A 495 6.05 -5.28 -24.56
CA SER A 495 6.44 -3.92 -24.91
C SER A 495 7.87 -3.84 -25.47
N PHE A 496 8.12 -2.84 -26.33
CA PHE A 496 9.43 -2.49 -26.88
C PHE A 496 9.87 -1.14 -26.32
N VAL A 497 10.24 -1.12 -25.04
CA VAL A 497 10.65 0.10 -24.37
C VAL A 497 12.02 0.54 -24.84
N THR A 498 12.06 1.63 -25.61
CA THR A 498 13.28 2.33 -26.02
C THR A 498 13.56 3.55 -25.14
N THR A 499 12.47 4.20 -24.68
CA THR A 499 12.54 5.38 -23.81
C THR A 499 11.77 5.08 -22.52
N GLU A 500 12.43 5.25 -21.40
CA GLU A 500 11.81 5.04 -20.11
C GLU A 500 10.84 6.19 -19.77
N TRP A 501 9.61 5.81 -19.41
CA TRP A 501 8.57 6.73 -18.96
C TRP A 501 7.88 6.13 -17.74
N LYS A 502 7.86 6.87 -16.62
CA LYS A 502 7.37 6.41 -15.31
C LYS A 502 6.28 7.32 -14.70
N GLU A 503 6.11 8.50 -15.24
CA GLU A 503 5.13 9.46 -14.75
C GLU A 503 3.70 9.04 -15.11
N PRO A 504 2.68 9.48 -14.35
CA PRO A 504 1.29 9.06 -14.56
C PRO A 504 0.71 9.47 -15.92
N LYS A 505 1.30 10.45 -16.60
CA LYS A 505 0.82 10.97 -17.87
C LYS A 505 1.99 11.31 -18.77
N ILE A 506 1.79 11.12 -20.06
CA ILE A 506 2.71 11.57 -21.10
C ILE A 506 1.93 12.25 -22.21
N TRP A 507 2.45 13.37 -22.67
CA TRP A 507 2.05 14.03 -23.89
C TRP A 507 3.22 13.97 -24.85
N MET A 508 3.01 13.40 -26.01
CA MET A 508 4.06 13.19 -26.99
C MET A 508 3.58 13.59 -28.39
N ARG A 509 4.49 14.09 -29.21
CA ARG A 509 4.18 14.45 -30.59
C ARG A 509 5.39 14.25 -31.49
N THR A 510 5.11 13.90 -32.75
CA THR A 510 6.11 13.86 -33.81
C THR A 510 5.59 14.55 -35.07
N ASN A 511 6.50 15.08 -35.88
CA ASN A 511 6.16 15.69 -37.13
C ASN A 511 6.60 14.76 -38.27
N PHE A 512 5.78 14.69 -39.32
CA PHE A 512 6.11 13.95 -40.54
C PHE A 512 5.61 14.70 -41.79
N GLY A 513 6.20 14.41 -42.91
CA GLY A 513 5.87 15.05 -44.20
C GLY A 513 5.13 14.11 -45.14
N SER A 514 4.20 14.65 -45.92
CA SER A 514 3.59 13.93 -47.04
C SER A 514 3.48 14.80 -48.29
N LYS A 515 3.72 14.21 -49.46
CA LYS A 515 3.53 14.87 -50.74
C LYS A 515 2.11 14.77 -51.28
N GLU A 516 1.32 13.86 -50.73
CA GLU A 516 -0.04 13.52 -51.19
C GLU A 516 -0.91 13.13 -49.99
N ILE A 517 -2.23 13.26 -50.12
CA ILE A 517 -3.18 12.75 -49.16
C ILE A 517 -3.40 11.27 -49.48
N PRO A 518 -3.24 10.36 -48.50
CA PRO A 518 -3.43 8.92 -48.73
C PRO A 518 -4.92 8.56 -48.89
N GLU A 519 -5.19 7.48 -49.61
CA GLU A 519 -6.55 6.95 -49.77
C GLU A 519 -7.04 6.24 -48.47
N SER A 520 -6.10 5.77 -47.64
CA SER A 520 -6.41 5.13 -46.35
C SER A 520 -5.27 5.32 -45.37
N LEU A 521 -5.62 5.34 -44.06
CA LEU A 521 -4.68 5.44 -42.96
C LEU A 521 -4.93 4.32 -41.97
N VAL A 522 -3.87 3.77 -41.44
CA VAL A 522 -3.89 2.79 -40.35
C VAL A 522 -3.01 3.31 -39.23
N LEU A 523 -3.58 3.37 -38.06
CA LEU A 523 -2.86 3.56 -36.80
C LEU A 523 -2.53 2.18 -36.22
N GLU A 524 -1.27 1.94 -36.00
CA GLU A 524 -0.80 0.76 -35.30
C GLU A 524 -0.32 1.23 -33.93
N ILE A 525 -1.00 0.81 -32.88
CA ILE A 525 -0.80 1.35 -31.55
C ILE A 525 -0.74 0.25 -30.51
N PHE A 526 0.18 0.38 -29.57
CA PHE A 526 0.17 -0.39 -28.32
C PHE A 526 0.16 0.59 -27.17
N HIS A 527 -0.91 0.54 -26.38
CA HIS A 527 -1.07 1.36 -25.20
C HIS A 527 -1.38 0.49 -23.96
N ASP A 528 -0.72 0.81 -22.90
CA ASP A 528 -1.01 0.26 -21.58
C ASP A 528 -1.46 1.45 -20.75
N GLU A 529 -2.73 1.62 -20.81
CA GLU A 529 -3.85 2.33 -20.22
C GLU A 529 -4.54 3.31 -21.17
N ASP A 530 -5.19 4.37 -20.64
CA ASP A 530 -6.02 5.28 -21.43
C ASP A 530 -5.20 6.09 -22.42
N VAL A 531 -5.64 6.15 -23.67
CA VAL A 531 -4.94 6.86 -24.73
C VAL A 531 -5.88 7.72 -25.59
N GLU A 532 -5.36 8.86 -26.00
CA GLU A 532 -5.98 9.77 -26.98
C GLU A 532 -4.93 10.08 -28.06
N VAL A 533 -5.29 9.87 -29.34
CA VAL A 533 -4.42 10.12 -30.49
C VAL A 533 -5.02 11.19 -31.38
N TYR A 534 -4.19 12.13 -31.79
CA TYR A 534 -4.59 13.28 -32.61
C TYR A 534 -3.74 13.37 -33.85
N LEU A 535 -4.38 13.68 -34.99
CA LEU A 535 -3.72 14.04 -36.22
C LEU A 535 -4.04 15.51 -36.54
N ASN A 536 -3.02 16.36 -36.57
CA ASN A 536 -3.15 17.79 -36.85
C ASN A 536 -4.18 18.51 -35.93
N GLY A 537 -4.30 18.03 -34.67
CA GLY A 537 -5.24 18.58 -33.69
C GLY A 537 -6.61 17.88 -33.61
N VAL A 538 -6.97 17.08 -34.63
CA VAL A 538 -8.22 16.31 -34.68
C VAL A 538 -8.02 14.96 -33.96
N GLU A 539 -8.93 14.60 -33.07
CA GLU A 539 -8.93 13.29 -32.40
C GLU A 539 -9.29 12.19 -33.42
N ILE A 540 -8.35 11.26 -33.62
CA ILE A 540 -8.49 10.16 -34.59
C ILE A 540 -8.65 8.79 -33.93
N PHE A 541 -8.29 8.68 -32.67
CA PHE A 541 -8.44 7.45 -31.87
C PHE A 541 -8.46 7.78 -30.38
N LYS A 542 -9.30 7.06 -29.67
CA LYS A 542 -9.39 7.11 -28.21
C LYS A 542 -9.77 5.74 -27.68
N ALA A 543 -9.07 5.28 -26.63
CA ALA A 543 -9.36 4.04 -25.95
C ALA A 543 -9.08 4.16 -24.45
N SER A 544 -9.77 3.32 -23.67
CA SER A 544 -9.56 3.19 -22.24
C SER A 544 -9.11 1.78 -21.90
N GLY A 545 -8.28 1.66 -20.86
CA GLY A 545 -7.70 0.39 -20.41
C GLY A 545 -6.51 -0.04 -21.28
N HIS A 546 -5.98 -1.21 -20.98
CA HIS A 546 -4.76 -1.74 -21.59
C HIS A 546 -5.04 -2.73 -22.72
N ILE A 547 -4.10 -2.82 -23.63
CA ILE A 547 -4.01 -3.90 -24.62
C ILE A 547 -2.68 -4.65 -24.41
N THR A 548 -2.61 -5.89 -24.85
CA THR A 548 -1.46 -6.77 -24.60
C THR A 548 -0.52 -6.93 -25.80
N ASP A 549 -0.82 -6.29 -26.92
CA ASP A 549 -0.04 -6.29 -28.14
C ASP A 549 -0.47 -5.13 -29.04
N TYR A 550 0.27 -4.82 -30.11
CA TYR A 550 -0.11 -3.78 -31.07
C TYR A 550 -1.48 -4.05 -31.71
N GLN A 551 -2.34 -3.06 -31.66
CA GLN A 551 -3.63 -3.04 -32.31
C GLN A 551 -3.55 -2.24 -33.61
N PHE A 552 -4.18 -2.77 -34.66
CA PHE A 552 -4.35 -2.11 -35.94
C PHE A 552 -5.71 -1.45 -36.00
N VAL A 553 -5.73 -0.16 -36.22
CA VAL A 553 -6.96 0.64 -36.31
C VAL A 553 -7.03 1.28 -37.67
N GLU A 554 -7.98 0.85 -38.49
CA GLU A 554 -8.30 1.58 -39.72
C GLU A 554 -8.94 2.92 -39.33
N LEU A 555 -8.33 4.02 -39.73
CA LEU A 555 -8.81 5.35 -39.40
C LEU A 555 -9.91 5.77 -40.36
N GLY A 556 -10.95 6.37 -39.80
CA GLY A 556 -12.11 6.84 -40.56
C GLY A 556 -11.84 8.13 -41.35
N GLN A 557 -12.90 8.63 -42.03
CA GLN A 557 -12.85 9.81 -42.87
C GLN A 557 -12.30 11.05 -42.14
N SER A 558 -12.61 11.22 -40.86
CA SER A 558 -12.10 12.35 -40.05
C SER A 558 -10.58 12.43 -39.98
N ALA A 559 -9.90 11.28 -40.03
CA ALA A 559 -8.43 11.24 -40.06
C ALA A 559 -7.87 11.60 -41.45
N LEU A 560 -8.57 11.19 -42.52
CA LEU A 560 -8.22 11.55 -43.87
C LEU A 560 -8.44 13.05 -44.11
N ASP A 561 -9.51 13.60 -43.60
CA ASP A 561 -9.82 15.04 -43.68
C ASP A 561 -8.83 15.90 -42.89
N ALA A 562 -8.34 15.36 -41.78
CA ALA A 562 -7.31 16.02 -40.97
C ALA A 562 -5.89 15.94 -41.58
N PHE A 563 -5.64 14.96 -42.43
CA PHE A 563 -4.33 14.78 -43.10
C PHE A 563 -4.13 15.83 -44.18
N GLN A 564 -2.93 16.41 -44.28
CA GLN A 564 -2.62 17.45 -45.26
C GLN A 564 -1.31 17.16 -46.04
N THR A 565 -1.22 17.75 -47.24
CA THR A 565 0.06 17.79 -47.94
C THR A 565 1.04 18.73 -47.24
N GLY A 566 2.30 18.34 -47.15
CA GLY A 566 3.31 19.07 -46.39
C GLY A 566 3.52 18.49 -44.98
N ASN A 567 3.60 19.34 -43.99
CA ASN A 567 3.92 18.96 -42.60
C ASN A 567 2.67 18.54 -41.84
N ASN A 568 2.72 17.38 -41.23
CA ASN A 568 1.69 16.83 -40.39
C ASN A 568 2.21 16.57 -38.97
N VAL A 569 1.34 16.45 -38.01
CA VAL A 569 1.62 16.17 -36.60
C VAL A 569 0.78 14.98 -36.14
N LEU A 570 1.44 13.93 -35.68
CA LEU A 570 0.82 12.89 -34.85
C LEU A 570 1.13 13.22 -33.39
N ALA A 571 0.07 13.34 -32.58
CA ALA A 571 0.19 13.68 -31.16
C ALA A 571 -0.61 12.69 -30.33
N ILE A 572 -0.04 12.29 -29.19
CA ILE A 572 -0.60 11.27 -28.29
C ILE A 572 -0.58 11.79 -26.87
N HIS A 573 -1.67 11.57 -26.17
CA HIS A 573 -1.77 11.69 -24.72
C HIS A 573 -2.08 10.31 -24.16
N CYS A 574 -1.23 9.80 -23.28
CA CYS A 574 -1.45 8.54 -22.60
C CYS A 574 -1.44 8.76 -21.09
N LYS A 575 -2.39 8.13 -20.40
CA LYS A 575 -2.57 8.24 -18.95
C LYS A 575 -2.48 6.87 -18.34
N GLN A 576 -1.48 6.69 -17.47
CA GLN A 576 -1.32 5.50 -16.67
C GLN A 576 -2.40 5.43 -15.59
N THR A 577 -3.05 4.28 -15.43
CA THR A 577 -4.05 4.06 -14.38
C THR A 577 -3.66 2.91 -13.45
N LYS A 578 -3.18 1.77 -13.99
CA LYS A 578 -2.74 0.59 -13.19
C LYS A 578 -1.80 -0.29 -14.02
N GLY A 579 -0.90 -1.01 -13.34
CA GLY A 579 -0.14 -2.11 -13.94
C GLY A 579 1.12 -1.69 -14.70
N GLY A 580 1.33 -2.28 -15.88
CA GLY A 580 2.40 -1.92 -16.79
C GLY A 580 2.24 -0.49 -17.33
N GLN A 581 3.25 -0.01 -18.05
CA GLN A 581 3.20 1.34 -18.63
C GLN A 581 3.88 1.31 -19.96
N PHE A 582 3.11 1.52 -21.02
CA PHE A 582 3.66 1.55 -22.37
C PHE A 582 2.80 2.33 -23.34
N ILE A 583 3.42 3.10 -24.19
CA ILE A 583 2.81 3.74 -25.35
C ILE A 583 3.76 3.75 -26.52
N ASP A 584 3.31 3.25 -27.63
CA ASP A 584 4.00 3.32 -28.92
C ASP A 584 3.00 3.32 -30.07
N ALA A 585 3.35 3.97 -31.18
CA ALA A 585 2.46 4.06 -32.32
C ALA A 585 3.21 4.25 -33.64
N ALA A 586 2.66 3.63 -34.69
CA ALA A 586 2.99 3.89 -36.08
C ALA A 586 1.78 4.43 -36.86
N LEU A 587 2.04 5.26 -37.85
CA LEU A 587 1.05 5.72 -38.82
C LEU A 587 1.47 5.33 -40.24
N ARG A 588 0.59 4.60 -40.92
CA ARG A 588 0.91 4.00 -42.24
C ARG A 588 -0.26 4.16 -43.24
N THR A 589 0.02 4.00 -44.54
CA THR A 589 -1.03 3.80 -45.54
C THR A 589 -1.38 2.33 -45.66
N GLY A 590 -2.64 2.01 -45.95
CA GLY A 590 -3.09 0.66 -46.26
C GLY A 590 -3.33 -0.21 -45.04
N PRO A 591 -4.00 -1.36 -45.21
CA PRO A 591 -4.54 -2.16 -44.09
C PRO A 591 -3.51 -3.10 -43.43
N GLN A 592 -2.23 -3.20 -43.88
CA GLN A 592 -1.28 -4.17 -43.29
C GLN A 592 0.18 -3.88 -43.56
N MET A 593 1.00 -4.26 -42.56
CA MET A 593 2.43 -4.48 -42.74
C MET A 593 2.70 -5.70 -43.62
N PRO A 594 3.68 -5.67 -44.54
CA PRO A 594 4.22 -6.88 -45.12
C PRO A 594 4.83 -7.74 -44.01
N GLY A 595 4.42 -8.97 -43.89
CA GLY A 595 5.06 -9.97 -43.01
C GLY A 595 4.33 -10.29 -41.70
N THR A 596 3.14 -9.75 -41.41
CA THR A 596 2.34 -10.18 -40.25
C THR A 596 0.99 -10.74 -40.69
N LEU A 597 0.67 -11.92 -40.20
CA LEU A 597 -0.69 -12.44 -40.28
C LEU A 597 -1.66 -11.50 -39.54
N PRO A 598 -2.83 -11.17 -40.12
CA PRO A 598 -3.75 -10.23 -39.53
C PRO A 598 -4.17 -10.65 -38.11
N VAL A 599 -4.49 -9.63 -37.29
CA VAL A 599 -5.08 -9.85 -35.92
C VAL A 599 -6.34 -10.71 -35.96
N ALA A 600 -7.06 -10.72 -37.08
CA ALA A 600 -8.14 -11.67 -37.35
C ALA A 600 -7.73 -13.13 -37.18
N LEU A 601 -6.45 -13.47 -37.35
CA LEU A 601 -5.90 -14.79 -37.12
C LEU A 601 -5.76 -15.12 -35.64
N ASN A 602 -5.45 -14.14 -34.80
CA ASN A 602 -5.44 -14.31 -33.35
C ASN A 602 -6.85 -14.50 -32.76
N ARG A 603 -7.89 -13.92 -33.36
CA ARG A 603 -9.30 -14.09 -32.97
C ARG A 603 -9.99 -15.25 -33.72
N GLY A 604 -9.45 -15.74 -34.83
CA GLY A 604 -10.05 -16.77 -35.64
C GLY A 604 -9.93 -18.19 -35.09
N GLY A 605 -9.09 -18.39 -34.09
CA GLY A 605 -8.96 -19.62 -33.33
C GLY A 605 -8.90 -20.89 -34.17
N LYS A 606 -9.48 -21.95 -33.66
CA LYS A 606 -9.50 -23.30 -34.24
C LYS A 606 -10.02 -23.37 -35.68
N ARG A 607 -10.89 -22.44 -36.12
CA ARG A 607 -11.46 -22.45 -37.48
C ARG A 607 -10.42 -22.08 -38.52
N LEU A 608 -9.63 -21.05 -38.24
CA LEU A 608 -8.57 -20.61 -39.17
C LEU A 608 -7.39 -21.57 -39.20
N GLU A 609 -6.97 -22.09 -38.05
CA GLU A 609 -6.00 -23.19 -38.01
C GLU A 609 -6.47 -24.40 -38.79
N GLY A 610 -7.77 -24.70 -38.75
CA GLY A 610 -8.37 -25.77 -39.53
C GLY A 610 -8.30 -25.52 -41.04
N GLU A 611 -8.47 -24.28 -41.51
CA GLU A 611 -8.36 -23.94 -42.93
C GLU A 611 -6.91 -23.92 -43.42
N LEU A 612 -6.02 -23.32 -42.63
CA LEU A 612 -4.59 -23.34 -42.94
C LEU A 612 -4.03 -24.77 -42.95
N SER A 613 -4.48 -25.62 -42.01
CA SER A 613 -4.08 -27.03 -41.96
C SER A 613 -4.55 -27.85 -43.15
N LYS A 614 -5.65 -27.48 -43.78
CA LYS A 614 -6.11 -28.15 -45.02
C LYS A 614 -5.23 -27.83 -46.22
N HIS A 615 -4.64 -26.65 -46.27
CA HIS A 615 -3.81 -26.20 -47.40
C HIS A 615 -2.33 -26.50 -47.19
N PHE A 616 -1.78 -26.13 -46.01
CA PHE A 616 -0.35 -26.29 -45.74
C PHE A 616 0.01 -27.58 -45.00
N GLY A 617 -1.02 -28.35 -44.57
CA GLY A 617 -0.83 -29.54 -43.73
C GLY A 617 -0.78 -29.17 -42.24
N ARG A 618 -1.13 -30.18 -41.44
CA ARG A 618 -1.20 -30.01 -39.98
C ARG A 618 0.17 -29.75 -39.35
N GLU A 619 1.23 -30.26 -39.92
CA GLU A 619 2.58 -30.17 -39.38
C GLU A 619 3.11 -28.71 -39.47
N ILE A 620 2.93 -28.05 -40.60
CA ILE A 620 3.37 -26.66 -40.82
C ILE A 620 2.60 -25.70 -39.91
N VAL A 621 1.28 -25.89 -39.79
CA VAL A 621 0.47 -25.05 -38.89
C VAL A 621 0.79 -25.31 -37.42
N LYS A 622 1.13 -26.53 -37.07
CA LYS A 622 1.61 -26.88 -35.74
C LYS A 622 2.97 -26.21 -35.46
N GLU A 623 3.91 -26.31 -36.40
CA GLU A 623 5.23 -25.67 -36.33
C GLU A 623 5.08 -24.16 -36.10
N TRP A 624 4.27 -23.47 -36.91
CA TRP A 624 3.97 -22.06 -36.75
C TRP A 624 3.44 -21.71 -35.36
N ARG A 625 2.47 -22.48 -34.87
CA ARG A 625 1.94 -22.29 -33.50
C ARG A 625 2.99 -22.52 -32.43
N ASP A 626 3.79 -23.57 -32.59
CA ASP A 626 4.84 -23.93 -31.62
C ASP A 626 5.92 -22.85 -31.59
N GLU A 627 6.30 -22.26 -32.75
CA GLU A 627 7.24 -21.14 -32.83
C GLU A 627 6.67 -19.85 -32.21
N ARG A 628 5.38 -19.56 -32.40
CA ARG A 628 4.71 -18.45 -31.70
C ARG A 628 4.66 -18.66 -30.19
N ASN A 629 4.41 -19.88 -29.74
CA ASN A 629 4.45 -20.20 -28.33
C ASN A 629 5.86 -20.05 -27.75
N LYS A 630 6.89 -20.42 -28.49
CA LYS A 630 8.30 -20.16 -28.11
C LYS A 630 8.60 -18.66 -28.05
N LEU A 631 8.13 -17.87 -29.01
CA LEU A 631 8.26 -16.42 -28.97
C LEU A 631 7.63 -15.84 -27.69
N ASN A 632 6.39 -16.22 -27.42
CA ASN A 632 5.69 -15.80 -26.19
C ASN A 632 6.44 -16.24 -24.93
N SER A 633 7.03 -17.45 -24.94
CA SER A 633 7.86 -17.90 -23.82
C SER A 633 9.11 -17.04 -23.63
N ILE A 634 9.84 -16.72 -24.72
CA ILE A 634 11.03 -15.86 -24.67
C ILE A 634 10.66 -14.46 -24.17
N GLN A 635 9.52 -13.92 -24.61
CA GLN A 635 9.05 -12.59 -24.17
C GLN A 635 8.65 -12.55 -22.68
N ARG A 636 8.19 -13.69 -22.15
CA ARG A 636 7.82 -13.84 -20.72
C ARG A 636 8.97 -14.25 -19.83
N GLU A 637 10.13 -14.56 -20.38
CA GLU A 637 11.31 -14.89 -19.58
C GLU A 637 11.67 -13.69 -18.70
N MET A 638 11.85 -13.98 -17.42
CA MET A 638 12.30 -13.00 -16.44
C MET A 638 13.73 -13.32 -16.03
N PRO A 639 14.64 -12.33 -15.97
CA PRO A 639 16.02 -12.57 -15.50
C PRO A 639 16.04 -12.71 -13.98
N GLY A 640 17.02 -13.44 -13.50
CA GLY A 640 17.37 -13.48 -12.10
C GLY A 640 16.48 -14.36 -11.22
N THR A 641 16.57 -14.13 -9.93
CA THR A 641 15.88 -14.92 -8.91
C THR A 641 14.46 -14.43 -8.69
N PRO A 642 13.44 -15.27 -8.85
CA PRO A 642 12.06 -14.86 -8.59
C PRO A 642 11.82 -14.67 -7.09
N LEU A 643 11.30 -13.52 -6.70
CA LEU A 643 10.99 -13.13 -5.32
C LEU A 643 9.50 -12.81 -5.20
N ASN A 644 8.88 -13.24 -4.11
CA ASN A 644 7.52 -12.81 -3.75
C ASN A 644 7.65 -11.62 -2.79
N VAL A 645 7.41 -10.41 -3.29
CA VAL A 645 7.76 -9.16 -2.62
C VAL A 645 6.68 -8.12 -2.77
N VAL A 646 6.81 -7.04 -2.02
CA VAL A 646 5.93 -5.87 -2.16
C VAL A 646 6.05 -5.26 -3.55
N LYS A 647 4.94 -4.69 -4.02
CA LYS A 647 4.89 -3.86 -5.21
C LYS A 647 4.02 -2.65 -4.91
N GLU A 648 4.46 -1.47 -5.30
CA GLU A 648 3.66 -0.25 -5.25
C GLU A 648 3.11 0.16 -6.62
N SER A 649 2.00 0.89 -6.61
CA SER A 649 1.34 1.43 -7.80
C SER A 649 2.03 2.64 -8.42
N GLY A 650 3.18 3.05 -7.88
CA GLY A 650 3.99 4.17 -8.37
C GLY A 650 4.40 5.15 -7.27
N SER A 651 5.04 6.25 -7.67
CA SER A 651 5.59 7.24 -6.73
C SER A 651 4.55 8.20 -6.14
N GLN A 652 3.35 8.23 -6.68
CA GLN A 652 2.27 9.11 -6.22
C GLN A 652 0.97 8.30 -6.11
N PRO A 653 0.79 7.51 -5.05
CA PRO A 653 -0.46 6.82 -4.81
C PRO A 653 -1.58 7.84 -4.60
N LEU A 654 -2.80 7.46 -4.98
CA LEU A 654 -3.99 8.27 -4.74
C LEU A 654 -4.13 8.60 -3.24
N PRO A 655 -4.74 9.75 -2.89
CA PRO A 655 -5.09 10.02 -1.50
C PRO A 655 -5.97 8.92 -0.93
N LEU A 656 -5.75 8.58 0.34
CA LEU A 656 -6.61 7.67 1.07
C LEU A 656 -7.74 8.48 1.72
N GLN A 657 -8.95 7.95 1.67
CA GLN A 657 -10.08 8.52 2.39
C GLN A 657 -10.35 7.71 3.67
N LEU A 658 -10.73 8.41 4.73
CA LEU A 658 -11.26 7.79 5.92
C LEU A 658 -12.56 7.05 5.54
N HIS A 659 -12.74 5.83 6.03
CA HIS A 659 -13.97 5.07 5.76
C HIS A 659 -14.88 5.11 6.98
N LEU A 660 -16.02 5.74 6.82
CA LEU A 660 -17.02 5.83 7.87
C LEU A 660 -17.44 4.41 8.28
N ARG A 661 -17.29 4.11 9.58
CA ARG A 661 -17.52 2.76 10.16
C ARG A 661 -16.74 1.63 9.47
N GLY A 662 -15.59 1.94 8.88
CA GLY A 662 -14.73 0.94 8.22
C GLY A 662 -15.21 0.48 6.85
N SER A 663 -16.29 1.06 6.30
CA SER A 663 -16.85 0.69 5.01
C SER A 663 -16.16 1.42 3.86
N ALA A 664 -15.56 0.69 2.94
CA ALA A 664 -14.96 1.24 1.73
C ALA A 664 -16.00 1.94 0.81
N HIS A 665 -17.29 1.69 1.02
CA HIS A 665 -18.38 2.30 0.27
C HIS A 665 -18.87 3.61 0.88
N ALA A 666 -18.40 3.97 2.09
CA ALA A 666 -18.73 5.21 2.77
C ALA A 666 -17.46 6.05 2.99
N PRO A 667 -16.89 6.66 1.94
CA PRO A 667 -15.69 7.47 2.05
C PRO A 667 -16.01 8.80 2.76
N GLY A 668 -15.13 9.18 3.69
CA GLY A 668 -15.13 10.48 4.36
C GLY A 668 -13.98 11.37 3.89
N ASP A 669 -13.40 12.11 4.81
CA ASP A 669 -12.30 13.04 4.54
C ASP A 669 -11.05 12.34 4.00
N GLU A 670 -10.27 13.04 3.19
CA GLU A 670 -8.93 12.61 2.79
C GLU A 670 -7.96 12.65 3.98
N VAL A 671 -7.07 11.67 4.02
CA VAL A 671 -6.02 11.56 5.03
C VAL A 671 -4.66 11.38 4.36
N GLU A 672 -3.65 11.98 4.96
CA GLU A 672 -2.26 11.85 4.56
C GLU A 672 -1.50 10.91 5.52
N PRO A 673 -0.36 10.35 5.09
CA PRO A 673 0.49 9.55 5.96
C PRO A 673 0.91 10.32 7.21
N ALA A 674 0.55 9.78 8.36
CA ALA A 674 0.89 10.39 9.64
C ALA A 674 1.04 9.33 10.74
N PHE A 675 1.83 9.65 11.75
CA PHE A 675 2.06 8.81 12.93
C PHE A 675 0.97 9.08 13.99
N PRO A 676 0.67 8.10 14.85
CA PRO A 676 -0.37 8.24 15.86
C PRO A 676 -0.20 9.47 16.75
N SER A 677 -1.31 10.17 16.97
CA SER A 677 -1.39 11.44 17.72
C SER A 677 -0.75 11.34 19.10
N VAL A 678 -1.01 10.26 19.83
CA VAL A 678 -0.51 10.06 21.20
C VAL A 678 1.01 10.03 21.28
N LEU A 679 1.69 9.55 20.24
CA LEU A 679 3.16 9.50 20.18
C LEU A 679 3.79 10.83 19.72
N GLY A 680 2.98 11.79 19.30
CA GLY A 680 3.40 13.14 18.95
C GLY A 680 3.05 14.21 19.98
N GLY A 681 2.40 13.84 21.09
CA GLY A 681 2.02 14.76 22.17
C GLY A 681 0.85 15.69 21.85
N GLY A 682 0.18 15.52 20.71
CA GLY A 682 -1.00 16.29 20.28
C GLY A 682 -2.28 15.46 20.23
N ASP A 683 -3.39 16.08 19.80
CA ASP A 683 -4.70 15.43 19.58
C ASP A 683 -4.94 15.10 18.10
N SER A 684 -3.93 15.28 17.27
CA SER A 684 -4.00 15.03 15.82
C SER A 684 -2.81 14.22 15.35
N PRO A 685 -2.98 13.37 14.33
CA PRO A 685 -1.89 12.60 13.73
C PRO A 685 -0.71 13.50 13.35
N VAL A 686 0.50 13.00 13.56
CA VAL A 686 1.75 13.73 13.25
C VAL A 686 2.10 13.49 11.78
N PRO A 687 2.03 14.50 10.90
CA PRO A 687 2.31 14.32 9.49
C PRO A 687 3.71 13.77 9.24
N ALA A 688 3.80 12.75 8.38
CA ALA A 688 5.06 12.17 7.97
C ALA A 688 5.71 12.99 6.86
N SER A 689 7.03 13.11 6.90
CA SER A 689 7.81 13.61 5.78
C SER A 689 8.38 12.44 4.99
N TYR A 690 8.12 12.41 3.69
CA TYR A 690 8.60 11.36 2.79
C TYR A 690 8.87 11.92 1.40
N GLU A 691 9.76 11.25 0.66
CA GLU A 691 10.10 11.59 -0.70
C GLU A 691 10.04 10.34 -1.58
N PRO A 692 9.58 10.45 -2.82
CA PRO A 692 9.60 9.34 -3.75
C PRO A 692 10.98 8.75 -3.93
N VAL A 693 11.07 7.41 -3.85
CA VAL A 693 12.32 6.70 -4.04
C VAL A 693 12.42 6.22 -5.48
N LYS A 694 13.54 6.56 -6.13
CA LYS A 694 13.86 6.16 -7.50
C LYS A 694 15.17 5.39 -7.49
N HIS A 695 15.12 4.18 -8.01
CA HIS A 695 16.31 3.36 -8.24
C HIS A 695 16.67 3.36 -9.72
N GLU A 696 17.92 3.02 -10.06
CA GLU A 696 18.36 2.86 -11.44
C GLU A 696 17.57 1.77 -12.17
N VAL A 697 17.14 0.74 -11.45
CA VAL A 697 16.38 -0.39 -11.97
C VAL A 697 15.17 -0.64 -11.08
N GLY A 698 13.99 -0.68 -11.67
CA GLY A 698 12.73 -0.96 -10.97
C GLY A 698 11.76 0.24 -10.96
N PRO A 699 10.52 0.03 -10.54
CA PRO A 699 9.54 1.10 -10.44
C PRO A 699 9.91 2.06 -9.33
N ALA A 700 9.63 3.36 -9.52
CA ALA A 700 9.68 4.32 -8.43
C ALA A 700 8.57 4.00 -7.41
N THR A 701 8.87 4.20 -6.12
CA THR A 701 7.92 4.05 -5.02
C THR A 701 7.63 5.39 -4.37
N SER A 702 6.63 5.44 -3.51
CA SER A 702 6.24 6.68 -2.84
C SER A 702 7.22 7.13 -1.75
N GLY A 703 8.00 6.22 -1.18
CA GLY A 703 8.83 6.45 0.01
C GLY A 703 8.06 6.49 1.32
N ARG A 704 6.74 6.28 1.28
CA ARG A 704 5.87 6.28 2.46
C ARG A 704 6.25 5.18 3.43
N ARG A 705 6.44 3.95 2.95
CA ARG A 705 6.85 2.80 3.76
C ARG A 705 8.22 3.02 4.42
N LEU A 706 9.16 3.64 3.71
CA LEU A 706 10.47 3.97 4.25
C LEU A 706 10.38 5.00 5.38
N ALA A 707 9.50 5.99 5.26
CA ALA A 707 9.26 6.96 6.33
C ALA A 707 8.71 6.27 7.58
N LEU A 708 7.70 5.41 7.42
CA LEU A 708 7.15 4.60 8.52
C LEU A 708 8.22 3.69 9.14
N ALA A 709 8.98 2.99 8.32
CA ALA A 709 10.01 2.07 8.75
C ALA A 709 11.11 2.77 9.57
N LYS A 710 11.56 3.94 9.14
CA LYS A 710 12.54 4.75 9.87
C LYS A 710 12.00 5.26 11.19
N TRP A 711 10.73 5.66 11.23
CA TRP A 711 10.11 6.12 12.47
C TRP A 711 9.96 4.97 13.48
N ILE A 712 9.51 3.79 13.05
CA ILE A 712 9.45 2.59 13.90
C ILE A 712 10.85 2.21 14.39
N ALA A 713 11.83 2.21 13.51
CA ALA A 713 13.21 1.80 13.82
C ALA A 713 14.04 2.86 14.54
N SER A 714 13.46 4.04 14.81
CA SER A 714 14.14 5.12 15.52
C SER A 714 14.41 4.75 16.99
N PRO A 715 15.57 5.10 17.54
CA PRO A 715 15.81 4.97 18.97
C PRO A 715 14.92 5.86 19.84
N GLU A 716 14.34 6.91 19.25
CA GLU A 716 13.36 7.78 19.93
C GLU A 716 11.96 7.17 19.99
N ASN A 717 11.66 6.13 19.21
CA ASN A 717 10.37 5.46 19.29
C ASN A 717 10.26 4.73 20.64
N PRO A 718 9.27 5.05 21.50
CA PRO A 718 9.21 4.51 22.84
C PRO A 718 8.82 3.03 22.90
N LEU A 719 8.27 2.50 21.83
CA LEU A 719 7.65 1.16 21.82
C LEU A 719 8.57 0.09 21.24
N THR A 720 9.22 0.33 20.12
CA THR A 720 9.91 -0.69 19.33
C THR A 720 10.94 -1.50 20.13
N SER A 721 11.81 -0.81 20.87
CA SER A 721 12.82 -1.47 21.68
C SER A 721 12.22 -2.22 22.90
N ARG A 722 11.19 -1.65 23.55
CA ARG A 722 10.47 -2.29 24.63
C ARG A 722 9.76 -3.56 24.17
N VAL A 723 9.06 -3.50 23.05
CA VAL A 723 8.29 -4.63 22.52
C VAL A 723 9.17 -5.82 22.18
N ILE A 724 10.27 -5.60 21.45
CA ILE A 724 11.17 -6.73 21.14
C ILE A 724 11.87 -7.28 22.38
N MET A 725 12.27 -6.41 23.31
CA MET A 725 12.89 -6.88 24.57
C MET A 725 11.92 -7.65 25.43
N ASN A 726 10.66 -7.23 25.51
CA ASN A 726 9.62 -7.97 26.20
C ASN A 726 9.40 -9.37 25.62
N ARG A 727 9.42 -9.51 24.28
CA ARG A 727 9.31 -10.82 23.61
C ARG A 727 10.53 -11.71 23.83
N LEU A 728 11.75 -11.14 23.77
CA LEU A 728 12.95 -11.89 24.11
C LEU A 728 12.87 -12.42 25.55
N TRP A 729 12.47 -11.56 26.49
CA TRP A 729 12.25 -11.93 27.86
C TRP A 729 11.22 -13.05 28.01
N GLN A 730 10.07 -12.93 27.35
CA GLN A 730 9.02 -13.95 27.34
C GLN A 730 9.54 -15.32 26.90
N HIS A 731 10.36 -15.35 25.86
CA HIS A 731 10.86 -16.62 25.33
C HIS A 731 11.90 -17.27 26.24
N HIS A 732 12.59 -16.52 27.10
CA HIS A 732 13.52 -17.05 28.08
C HIS A 732 12.86 -17.42 29.42
N PHE A 733 11.84 -16.67 29.84
CA PHE A 733 11.22 -16.83 31.16
C PHE A 733 9.76 -17.34 31.11
N GLY A 734 9.22 -17.56 29.91
CA GLY A 734 7.86 -18.09 29.71
C GLY A 734 6.77 -17.04 29.80
N ARG A 735 7.02 -15.87 30.40
CA ARG A 735 6.09 -14.74 30.51
C ARG A 735 6.85 -13.44 30.25
N GLY A 736 6.23 -12.51 29.51
CA GLY A 736 6.77 -11.18 29.30
C GLY A 736 6.80 -10.35 30.57
N ILE A 737 7.67 -9.35 30.64
CA ILE A 737 7.61 -8.30 31.67
C ILE A 737 6.26 -7.59 31.56
N VAL A 738 5.79 -7.33 30.34
CA VAL A 738 4.41 -7.02 30.00
C VAL A 738 3.77 -8.31 29.51
N PRO A 739 2.83 -8.91 30.24
CA PRO A 739 2.25 -10.20 29.86
C PRO A 739 1.44 -10.15 28.56
N SER A 740 0.76 -9.03 28.27
CA SER A 740 0.06 -8.76 27.01
C SER A 740 1.05 -8.32 25.92
N THR A 741 1.80 -9.26 25.36
CA THR A 741 2.96 -8.95 24.49
C THR A 741 2.65 -8.24 23.16
N ASN A 742 1.40 -8.24 22.71
CA ASN A 742 0.93 -7.55 21.51
C ASN A 742 0.13 -6.28 21.84
N ASP A 743 -0.09 -6.00 23.13
CA ASP A 743 -0.89 -4.88 23.60
C ASP A 743 -0.21 -4.19 24.78
N PHE A 744 0.39 -3.04 24.51
CA PHE A 744 1.00 -2.14 25.48
C PHE A 744 0.08 -0.94 25.79
N GLY A 745 -1.13 -0.95 25.21
CA GLY A 745 -2.16 0.04 25.46
C GLY A 745 -2.85 -0.13 26.81
N GLN A 746 -3.91 0.67 27.03
CA GLN A 746 -4.64 0.72 28.30
C GLN A 746 -5.46 -0.55 28.60
N LEU A 747 -5.70 -1.40 27.60
CA LEU A 747 -6.34 -2.71 27.79
C LEU A 747 -5.33 -3.83 28.05
N GLY A 748 -4.05 -3.57 27.83
CA GLY A 748 -2.97 -4.47 28.16
C GLY A 748 -2.72 -4.56 29.67
N GLU A 749 -1.79 -5.42 30.04
CA GLU A 749 -1.33 -5.57 31.42
C GLU A 749 -0.15 -4.62 31.68
N ASP A 750 -0.06 -4.09 32.90
CA ASP A 750 1.08 -3.26 33.32
C ASP A 750 2.38 -4.09 33.36
N PRO A 751 3.54 -3.45 33.11
CA PRO A 751 4.83 -4.10 33.27
C PRO A 751 5.09 -4.45 34.75
N THR A 752 5.44 -5.70 35.01
CA THR A 752 5.80 -6.16 36.35
C THR A 752 7.09 -5.50 36.87
N HIS A 753 7.97 -5.12 35.97
CA HIS A 753 9.27 -4.50 36.24
C HIS A 753 9.56 -3.39 35.22
N PRO A 754 8.90 -2.22 35.31
CA PRO A 754 9.00 -1.16 34.31
C PRO A 754 10.43 -0.64 34.10
N GLU A 755 11.17 -0.44 35.18
CA GLU A 755 12.55 0.01 35.11
C GLU A 755 13.45 -1.03 34.44
N LEU A 756 13.27 -2.32 34.67
CA LEU A 756 14.01 -3.37 34.00
C LEU A 756 13.71 -3.38 32.50
N LEU A 757 12.45 -3.20 32.12
CA LEU A 757 12.05 -3.13 30.72
C LEU A 757 12.74 -1.96 30.01
N ASP A 758 12.74 -0.78 30.63
CA ASP A 758 13.38 0.41 30.07
C ASP A 758 14.91 0.27 30.02
N PHE A 759 15.51 -0.33 31.03
CA PHE A 759 16.93 -0.66 31.04
C PHE A 759 17.30 -1.58 29.89
N LEU A 760 16.53 -2.65 29.67
CA LEU A 760 16.75 -3.60 28.58
C LEU A 760 16.57 -2.95 27.21
N ALA A 761 15.51 -2.15 27.04
CA ALA A 761 15.21 -1.42 25.80
C ALA A 761 16.32 -0.44 25.44
N ALA A 762 16.78 0.37 26.39
CA ALA A 762 17.91 1.30 26.20
C ALA A 762 19.22 0.55 25.94
N THR A 763 19.46 -0.57 26.63
CA THR A 763 20.66 -1.38 26.43
C THR A 763 20.69 -2.04 25.04
N LEU A 764 19.55 -2.45 24.49
CA LEU A 764 19.47 -2.94 23.11
C LEU A 764 19.96 -1.89 22.12
N VAL A 765 19.48 -0.65 22.26
CA VAL A 765 19.90 0.48 21.41
C VAL A 765 21.39 0.74 21.55
N GLU A 766 21.94 0.82 22.78
CA GLU A 766 23.36 1.01 23.05
C GLU A 766 24.24 -0.10 22.47
N LYS A 767 23.74 -1.34 22.43
CA LYS A 767 24.44 -2.49 21.84
C LYS A 767 24.26 -2.57 20.31
N GLY A 768 23.81 -1.49 19.67
CA GLY A 768 23.60 -1.45 18.23
C GLY A 768 22.50 -2.37 17.75
N TRP A 769 21.46 -2.55 18.57
CA TRP A 769 20.30 -3.39 18.27
C TRP A 769 20.61 -4.88 18.08
N SER A 770 21.70 -5.38 18.68
CA SER A 770 22.14 -6.78 18.63
C SER A 770 21.26 -7.66 19.52
N LEU A 771 20.47 -8.56 18.91
CA LEU A 771 19.67 -9.53 19.66
C LEU A 771 20.54 -10.59 20.31
N LYS A 772 21.61 -11.05 19.66
CA LYS A 772 22.57 -11.98 20.27
C LYS A 772 23.25 -11.37 21.50
N GLY A 773 23.53 -10.06 21.45
CA GLY A 773 24.06 -9.31 22.59
C GLY A 773 23.11 -9.30 23.79
N MET A 774 21.79 -9.22 23.53
CA MET A 774 20.78 -9.27 24.58
C MET A 774 20.56 -10.69 25.11
N HIS A 775 20.61 -11.72 24.27
CA HIS A 775 20.60 -13.11 24.74
C HIS A 775 21.74 -13.39 25.72
N ARG A 776 22.96 -12.93 25.39
CA ARG A 776 24.10 -13.06 26.31
C ARG A 776 23.85 -12.38 27.64
N LEU A 777 23.30 -11.15 27.61
CA LEU A 777 23.01 -10.40 28.84
C LEU A 777 21.97 -11.13 29.71
N ILE A 778 20.90 -11.64 29.11
CA ILE A 778 19.85 -12.37 29.84
C ILE A 778 20.39 -13.69 30.40
N ILE A 779 21.06 -14.50 29.61
CA ILE A 779 21.52 -15.84 30.00
C ILE A 779 22.65 -15.77 31.04
N SER A 780 23.48 -14.70 30.98
CA SER A 780 24.53 -14.50 31.96
C SER A 780 24.04 -14.06 33.33
N SER A 781 22.75 -13.62 33.45
CA SER A 781 22.18 -13.24 34.74
C SER A 781 22.04 -14.43 35.69
N ARG A 782 22.16 -14.16 36.98
CA ARG A 782 21.89 -15.19 38.00
C ARG A 782 20.41 -15.55 38.05
N ALA A 783 19.54 -14.63 37.69
CA ALA A 783 18.11 -14.89 37.55
C ALA A 783 17.83 -16.03 36.57
N TYR A 784 18.44 -16.03 35.39
CA TYR A 784 18.30 -17.10 34.40
C TYR A 784 18.84 -18.47 34.92
N ARG A 785 19.83 -18.45 35.80
CA ARG A 785 20.46 -19.65 36.36
C ARG A 785 19.76 -20.22 37.60
N ARG A 786 18.61 -19.63 38.03
CA ARG A 786 17.83 -20.11 39.17
C ARG A 786 17.10 -21.43 38.87
N SER A 787 16.92 -22.22 39.96
CA SER A 787 16.06 -23.38 39.91
C SER A 787 14.60 -22.95 39.66
N SER A 788 13.90 -23.72 38.84
CA SER A 788 12.43 -23.59 38.71
C SER A 788 11.67 -24.35 39.76
N THR A 789 12.36 -25.15 40.59
CA THR A 789 11.75 -25.88 41.72
C THR A 789 11.89 -25.01 42.95
N PRO A 790 10.81 -24.75 43.69
CA PRO A 790 10.89 -24.08 45.00
C PRO A 790 11.77 -24.89 45.94
N ASP A 791 12.60 -24.21 46.77
CA ASP A 791 13.41 -24.81 47.80
C ASP A 791 12.54 -25.38 48.93
#